data_965c86de536fba8d36958f3e5508936a
#
_entry.id   965c86de536fba8d36958f3e5508936a
#
_cell.length_a   1.000
_cell.length_b   1.000
_cell.length_c   1.000
_cell.angle_alpha   90.00
_cell.angle_beta   90.00
_cell.angle_gamma   90.00
#
_symmetry.space_group_name_H-M   'P 1'
#
loop_
_entity.id
_entity.type
_entity.pdbx_description
1 polymer ?
#
loop_
_entity_poly.entity_id
_entity_poly.type
_entity_poly.pdbx_seq_one_letter_code
_entity_poly.pdbx_strand_id
1 'polypeptide(L)'
;MQSHRRASSEHLGRLAGSLEAAGKRTGRVSFTKSIVAWTVGLAFIAVFAGGCATPVGVNRVDVQAADRQLNSNILSSGKPSDYSTQVLERTALSERFKSDPQTVLAELNSGLGKPDERGRLFALSELSFTYAEDSGNQSYYLASAAYAYAFLFPTNSADSPGPYDPRLTLAIDLYNRGIALGLATKDGKEVDLSERQLSLPFGSLDLGVNPEGFSYAGNRLTTFVSLVDLKVRGLRNTYRRAGIGAALSARVEPSPNSPASRWIPSNAKVPMTAFVRFDDPRRAMSDGRLRGTVELYDDDRTAAIQVGSYTVPLESDPSAALAYRLEGSPLWDFELAGFRKGDFSFLGIGKSGAINGLYMLHPYHPNMIPVVLVHGTASSPARWAEMENELLGDPAIASRYQLWSFIYNSGNPIALSAMRLRESLVDVRKDVDPESKDPALNQIVVIGHSQGGLLTKMTVVDSGTRFWDSRTKVPFDKAEIDPETRDLLARVMFVKPLRFVTRVIFIATPHRGSFLASNPIAKFGNKFINLPGGLAKSAVQLGKLRESSALGTPFVIPTALDNMDASSPFIKTLSSLPIAPGVHAHSIIPVKGTGPVEGGNDGVVEYKSAHIDGVESELVVRSGHSTQATPETIEEVRRILYEHAGIH
;
A
#
# COMPACT_ATOMS: atom_id res chain seq x y z
N MET A 1 37.81 -12.31 0.93
CA MET A 1 39.12 -11.84 1.33
C MET A 1 39.06 -11.52 2.78
N GLN A 2 39.44 -12.44 3.54
CA GLN A 2 40.04 -12.57 4.82
C GLN A 2 41.21 -11.61 4.99
N SER A 3 41.19 -10.89 6.08
CA SER A 3 42.33 -10.67 7.01
C SER A 3 42.06 -9.38 7.81
N HIS A 4 41.85 -9.52 9.06
CA HIS A 4 42.50 -8.90 10.23
C HIS A 4 41.61 -9.02 11.47
N ARG A 5 41.71 -10.16 12.13
CA ARG A 5 41.49 -10.31 13.57
C ARG A 5 42.76 -10.91 14.14
N ARG A 6 43.44 -10.17 15.02
CA ARG A 6 44.26 -10.63 16.14
C ARG A 6 45.15 -9.46 16.60
N ALA A 7 44.85 -8.97 17.79
CA ALA A 7 45.86 -8.63 18.80
C ALA A 7 45.22 -7.70 19.85
N SER A 8 44.97 -8.21 21.01
CA SER A 8 45.12 -7.52 22.30
C SER A 8 44.49 -8.37 23.42
N SER A 9 45.20 -9.40 23.82
CA SER A 9 44.99 -10.08 25.10
C SER A 9 46.35 -10.53 25.60
N GLU A 10 47.09 -9.65 26.25
CA GLU A 10 48.24 -9.95 27.10
C GLU A 10 48.64 -8.65 27.78
N HIS A 11 48.17 -8.46 29.04
CA HIS A 11 48.86 -7.68 30.08
C HIS A 11 47.94 -7.57 31.33
N LEU A 12 47.85 -8.67 32.08
CA LEU A 12 47.46 -8.64 33.49
C LEU A 12 47.97 -9.93 34.14
N GLY A 13 49.20 -9.89 34.51
CA GLY A 13 49.81 -10.97 35.26
C GLY A 13 51.23 -10.63 35.64
N ARG A 14 51.42 -9.92 36.75
CA ARG A 14 52.62 -9.91 37.60
C ARG A 14 52.56 -8.71 38.54
N LEU A 15 52.20 -8.99 39.78
CA LEU A 15 52.69 -8.33 40.99
C LEU A 15 52.01 -9.00 42.21
N ALA A 16 52.48 -10.18 42.51
CA ALA A 16 52.32 -10.81 43.82
C ALA A 16 53.68 -11.37 44.18
N GLY A 17 54.29 -10.82 45.17
CA GLY A 17 55.54 -11.36 45.73
C GLY A 17 56.38 -10.32 46.44
N SER A 18 56.59 -10.56 47.66
CA SER A 18 57.55 -9.99 48.59
C SER A 18 57.05 -8.87 49.51
N LEU A 19 56.77 -9.26 50.72
CA LEU A 19 57.41 -8.69 51.91
C LEU A 19 56.97 -9.48 53.16
N GLU A 20 57.76 -10.48 53.46
CA GLU A 20 57.80 -11.15 54.78
C GLU A 20 58.99 -10.61 55.56
N ALA A 21 58.77 -10.51 56.88
CA ALA A 21 59.75 -10.31 57.92
C ALA A 21 60.17 -8.87 58.34
N ALA A 22 59.62 -8.45 59.45
CA ALA A 22 60.44 -8.10 60.60
C ALA A 22 59.62 -7.56 61.79
N GLY A 23 59.73 -8.21 62.93
CA GLY A 23 60.01 -7.61 64.22
C GLY A 23 58.95 -7.39 65.24
N LYS A 24 58.81 -8.35 66.15
CA LYS A 24 58.19 -8.23 67.47
C LYS A 24 58.70 -6.99 68.24
N ARG A 25 57.78 -6.21 68.84
CA ARG A 25 57.89 -5.78 70.25
C ARG A 25 56.54 -5.25 70.79
N THR A 26 56.30 -5.70 71.96
CA THR A 26 55.19 -5.54 72.91
C THR A 26 54.83 -4.12 73.32
N GLY A 27 53.59 -3.82 73.46
CA GLY A 27 53.05 -2.62 74.12
C GLY A 27 51.54 -2.72 74.29
N ARG A 28 51.07 -3.29 75.42
CA ARG A 28 49.71 -3.29 75.89
C ARG A 28 49.27 -1.89 76.29
N VAL A 29 48.41 -1.19 75.49
CA VAL A 29 47.71 0.03 75.93
C VAL A 29 46.25 -0.10 75.49
N SER A 30 45.41 0.06 76.50
CA SER A 30 43.94 0.11 76.56
C SER A 30 43.19 0.45 75.29
N PHE A 31 42.55 -0.56 74.64
CA PHE A 31 41.86 -0.44 73.35
C PHE A 31 40.32 -0.35 73.47
N THR A 32 39.77 0.02 74.62
CA THR A 32 38.33 -0.01 74.84
C THR A 32 37.59 1.34 74.80
N LYS A 33 38.30 2.48 74.72
CA LYS A 33 37.65 3.80 74.62
C LYS A 33 37.67 4.44 73.24
N SER A 34 38.52 3.95 72.31
CA SER A 34 38.57 4.47 70.94
C SER A 34 37.56 3.86 69.96
N ILE A 35 37.12 2.62 70.19
CA ILE A 35 36.20 1.95 69.27
C ILE A 35 34.79 2.53 69.38
N VAL A 36 34.35 2.96 70.56
CA VAL A 36 33.01 3.56 70.76
C VAL A 36 32.91 4.96 70.10
N ALA A 37 34.00 5.74 70.15
CA ALA A 37 34.02 7.05 69.52
C ALA A 37 34.04 6.98 67.98
N TRP A 38 34.67 5.96 67.37
CA TRP A 38 34.68 5.75 65.93
C TRP A 38 33.36 5.15 65.39
N THR A 39 32.70 4.27 66.14
CA THR A 39 31.39 3.69 65.78
C THR A 39 30.28 4.74 65.88
N VAL A 40 30.29 5.64 66.85
CA VAL A 40 29.33 6.74 66.95
C VAL A 40 29.61 7.79 65.88
N GLY A 41 30.87 8.10 65.54
CA GLY A 41 31.23 8.99 64.44
C GLY A 41 30.84 8.45 63.07
N LEU A 42 31.03 7.15 62.78
CA LEU A 42 30.57 6.49 61.56
C LEU A 42 29.06 6.37 61.47
N ALA A 43 28.34 6.14 62.56
CA ALA A 43 26.90 6.13 62.62
C ALA A 43 26.32 7.55 62.37
N PHE A 44 26.96 8.62 62.87
CA PHE A 44 26.54 9.99 62.58
C PHE A 44 26.82 10.40 61.12
N ILE A 45 27.94 9.98 60.53
CA ILE A 45 28.23 10.20 59.10
C ILE A 45 27.28 9.40 58.22
N ALA A 46 26.86 8.18 58.58
CA ALA A 46 25.91 7.38 57.84
C ALA A 46 24.48 7.97 57.88
N VAL A 47 24.09 8.66 58.97
CA VAL A 47 22.78 9.32 59.09
C VAL A 47 22.75 10.64 58.27
N PHE A 48 23.90 11.33 58.08
CA PHE A 48 24.00 12.52 57.21
C PHE A 48 24.27 12.18 55.74
N ALA A 49 24.74 10.98 55.40
CA ALA A 49 24.92 10.53 54.02
C ALA A 49 23.59 10.05 53.35
N GLY A 50 22.52 9.88 54.11
CA GLY A 50 21.19 9.45 53.59
C GLY A 50 20.34 10.60 53.03
N GLY A 51 20.85 11.81 52.98
CA GLY A 51 20.06 12.99 52.57
C GLY A 51 20.71 13.91 51.51
N CYS A 52 21.61 13.42 50.68
CA CYS A 52 22.11 14.22 49.57
C CYS A 52 21.10 14.25 48.44
N ALA A 53 20.08 15.13 48.55
CA ALA A 53 19.32 15.52 47.40
C ALA A 53 20.30 16.11 46.37
N THR A 54 20.23 15.63 45.11
CA THR A 54 21.04 16.17 44.02
C THR A 54 20.79 17.70 43.93
N PRO A 55 21.82 18.52 44.02
CA PRO A 55 21.63 19.97 43.94
C PRO A 55 20.94 20.35 42.64
N VAL A 56 19.97 21.24 42.71
CA VAL A 56 19.29 21.78 41.52
C VAL A 56 20.35 22.48 40.66
N GLY A 57 20.47 22.08 39.40
CA GLY A 57 21.42 22.60 38.44
C GLY A 57 21.07 22.24 37.01
N VAL A 58 21.88 22.67 36.07
CA VAL A 58 21.69 22.42 34.64
C VAL A 58 22.95 21.83 34.04
N ASN A 59 22.81 20.87 33.15
CA ASN A 59 23.86 20.37 32.28
C ASN A 59 23.52 20.71 30.83
N ARG A 60 24.51 21.11 30.05
CA ARG A 60 24.35 21.24 28.61
C ARG A 60 24.38 19.84 27.97
N VAL A 61 23.42 19.55 27.14
CA VAL A 61 23.33 18.34 26.34
C VAL A 61 23.36 18.70 24.85
N ASP A 62 23.63 17.73 23.98
CA ASP A 62 23.51 17.94 22.54
C ASP A 62 22.03 18.06 22.12
N VAL A 63 21.80 18.60 20.91
CA VAL A 63 20.45 18.88 20.39
C VAL A 63 19.60 17.62 20.33
N GLN A 64 20.18 16.49 19.93
CA GLN A 64 19.46 15.21 19.82
C GLN A 64 19.05 14.66 21.19
N ALA A 65 19.90 14.80 22.20
CA ALA A 65 19.58 14.41 23.56
C ALA A 65 18.49 15.29 24.17
N ALA A 66 18.53 16.61 23.91
CA ALA A 66 17.46 17.53 24.30
C ALA A 66 16.13 17.19 23.63
N ASP A 67 16.13 16.91 22.33
CA ASP A 67 14.94 16.51 21.56
C ASP A 67 14.36 15.19 22.09
N ARG A 68 15.20 14.16 22.29
CA ARG A 68 14.74 12.88 22.88
C ARG A 68 14.12 13.06 24.26
N GLN A 69 14.68 13.94 25.10
CA GLN A 69 14.12 14.21 26.42
C GLN A 69 12.73 14.85 26.33
N LEU A 70 12.54 15.83 25.44
CA LEU A 70 11.27 16.54 25.26
C LEU A 70 10.18 15.66 24.63
N ASN A 71 10.56 14.74 23.72
CA ASN A 71 9.63 13.94 22.90
C ASN A 71 9.53 12.47 23.37
N SER A 72 10.16 12.12 24.52
CA SER A 72 10.06 10.78 25.09
C SER A 72 8.64 10.50 25.57
N ASN A 73 8.06 9.39 25.14
CA ASN A 73 6.73 8.94 25.52
C ASN A 73 6.62 7.42 25.36
N ILE A 74 5.50 6.84 25.75
CA ILE A 74 5.30 5.38 25.69
C ILE A 74 5.54 4.79 24.31
N LEU A 75 5.15 5.44 23.23
CA LEU A 75 5.29 4.95 21.85
C LEU A 75 6.73 5.06 21.33
N SER A 76 7.51 6.06 21.78
CA SER A 76 8.86 6.31 21.29
C SER A 76 9.96 5.69 22.14
N SER A 77 9.73 5.52 23.44
CA SER A 77 10.75 5.07 24.39
C SER A 77 10.33 3.89 25.28
N GLY A 78 9.06 3.46 25.20
CA GLY A 78 8.49 2.48 26.11
C GLY A 78 8.29 3.00 27.54
N LYS A 79 8.32 4.32 27.76
CA LYS A 79 8.12 4.96 29.08
C LYS A 79 7.11 6.11 28.94
N PRO A 80 6.32 6.36 30.01
CA PRO A 80 5.43 7.52 30.02
C PRO A 80 6.18 8.83 29.81
N SER A 81 5.51 9.79 29.15
CA SER A 81 6.02 11.15 28.95
C SER A 81 6.16 11.92 30.26
N ASP A 82 6.92 13.00 30.23
CA ASP A 82 7.03 13.93 31.35
C ASP A 82 5.66 14.49 31.76
N TYR A 83 4.72 14.67 30.82
CA TYR A 83 3.37 15.14 31.13
C TYR A 83 2.61 14.17 32.04
N SER A 84 2.67 12.89 31.77
CA SER A 84 2.02 11.86 32.60
C SER A 84 2.76 11.65 33.91
N THR A 85 4.08 11.68 33.89
CA THR A 85 4.94 11.57 35.09
C THR A 85 4.67 12.72 36.05
N GLN A 86 4.53 13.97 35.58
CA GLN A 86 4.17 15.13 36.41
C GLN A 86 2.82 14.98 37.09
N VAL A 87 1.84 14.36 36.44
CA VAL A 87 0.53 14.08 37.08
C VAL A 87 0.69 13.08 38.21
N LEU A 88 1.46 11.99 38.01
CA LEU A 88 1.75 11.02 39.04
C LEU A 88 2.49 11.63 40.25
N GLU A 89 3.48 12.49 39.98
CA GLU A 89 4.24 13.17 41.02
C GLU A 89 3.39 14.15 41.83
N ARG A 90 2.60 15.01 41.18
CA ARG A 90 1.68 15.97 41.82
C ARG A 90 0.61 15.30 42.66
N THR A 91 0.25 14.07 42.33
CA THR A 91 -0.73 13.27 43.08
C THR A 91 -0.08 12.31 44.07
N ALA A 92 1.26 12.28 44.16
CA ALA A 92 2.07 11.37 44.98
C ALA A 92 1.80 9.87 44.66
N LEU A 93 1.54 9.55 43.39
CA LEU A 93 1.20 8.20 42.94
C LEU A 93 2.32 7.50 42.16
N SER A 94 3.47 8.15 41.94
CA SER A 94 4.56 7.61 41.11
C SER A 94 5.08 6.23 41.56
N GLU A 95 5.34 6.03 42.85
CA GLU A 95 5.82 4.75 43.34
C GLU A 95 4.72 3.67 43.36
N ARG A 96 3.49 4.08 43.68
CA ARG A 96 2.34 3.15 43.65
C ARG A 96 2.02 2.69 42.22
N PHE A 97 2.18 3.53 41.21
CA PHE A 97 1.94 3.14 39.83
C PHE A 97 2.84 1.98 39.39
N LYS A 98 4.07 1.91 39.89
CA LYS A 98 4.99 0.81 39.59
C LYS A 98 4.55 -0.53 40.21
N SER A 99 3.92 -0.51 41.40
CA SER A 99 3.54 -1.71 42.14
C SER A 99 2.07 -2.10 41.99
N ASP A 100 1.18 -1.13 41.78
CA ASP A 100 -0.27 -1.32 41.71
C ASP A 100 -0.90 -0.32 40.69
N PRO A 101 -0.59 -0.46 39.40
CA PRO A 101 -1.03 0.47 38.38
C PRO A 101 -2.56 0.52 38.21
N GLN A 102 -3.26 -0.59 38.42
CA GLN A 102 -4.72 -0.63 38.26
C GLN A 102 -5.42 0.25 39.30
N THR A 103 -5.05 0.14 40.57
CA THR A 103 -5.62 0.99 41.62
C THR A 103 -5.29 2.46 41.39
N VAL A 104 -4.07 2.77 40.90
CA VAL A 104 -3.68 4.14 40.60
C VAL A 104 -4.50 4.72 39.44
N LEU A 105 -4.72 3.96 38.38
CA LEU A 105 -5.58 4.38 37.27
C LEU A 105 -7.02 4.66 37.73
N ALA A 106 -7.58 3.79 38.57
CA ALA A 106 -8.90 3.99 39.15
C ALA A 106 -8.96 5.24 40.06
N GLU A 107 -7.91 5.51 40.85
CA GLU A 107 -7.79 6.69 41.70
C GLU A 107 -7.69 7.98 40.86
N LEU A 108 -6.87 7.99 39.82
CA LEU A 108 -6.77 9.10 38.88
C LEU A 108 -8.10 9.37 38.18
N ASN A 109 -8.82 8.32 37.76
CA ASN A 109 -10.15 8.43 37.16
C ASN A 109 -11.17 9.07 38.13
N SER A 110 -11.16 8.67 39.40
CA SER A 110 -12.03 9.29 40.42
C SER A 110 -11.73 10.77 40.68
N GLY A 111 -10.61 11.24 40.21
CA GLY A 111 -10.19 12.64 40.23
C GLY A 111 -10.66 13.47 39.02
N LEU A 112 -11.37 12.91 38.07
CA LEU A 112 -11.97 13.66 36.95
C LEU A 112 -13.03 14.62 37.49
N GLY A 113 -13.25 15.74 36.80
CA GLY A 113 -14.09 16.82 37.27
C GLY A 113 -13.42 17.79 38.28
N LYS A 114 -12.18 17.48 38.75
CA LYS A 114 -11.38 18.36 39.62
C LYS A 114 -10.43 19.24 38.77
N PRO A 115 -9.82 20.29 39.34
CA PRO A 115 -8.82 21.10 38.64
C PRO A 115 -7.75 20.22 37.97
N ASP A 116 -7.29 20.61 36.77
CA ASP A 116 -6.37 19.91 35.90
C ASP A 116 -6.94 18.60 35.30
N GLU A 117 -8.25 18.58 35.03
CA GLU A 117 -8.90 17.42 34.39
C GLU A 117 -8.25 17.06 33.04
N ARG A 118 -7.90 18.05 32.22
CA ARG A 118 -7.24 17.83 30.91
C ARG A 118 -5.89 17.08 31.08
N GLY A 119 -5.07 17.50 32.05
CA GLY A 119 -3.82 16.81 32.37
C GLY A 119 -4.05 15.37 32.83
N ARG A 120 -5.09 15.14 33.64
CA ARG A 120 -5.47 13.78 34.10
C ARG A 120 -5.97 12.89 32.96
N LEU A 121 -6.81 13.40 32.07
CA LEU A 121 -7.31 12.63 30.91
C LEU A 121 -6.16 12.19 30.01
N PHE A 122 -5.21 13.08 29.71
CA PHE A 122 -4.03 12.73 28.94
C PHE A 122 -3.18 11.68 29.67
N ALA A 123 -2.89 11.90 30.96
CA ALA A 123 -2.11 10.94 31.75
C ALA A 123 -2.81 9.57 31.85
N LEU A 124 -4.13 9.53 32.08
CA LEU A 124 -4.91 8.31 32.08
C LEU A 124 -4.84 7.56 30.75
N SER A 125 -4.86 8.29 29.62
CA SER A 125 -4.69 7.70 28.29
C SER A 125 -3.31 7.03 28.17
N GLU A 126 -2.22 7.77 28.41
CA GLU A 126 -0.87 7.23 28.23
C GLU A 126 -0.53 6.14 29.27
N LEU A 127 -0.91 6.30 30.54
CA LEU A 127 -0.65 5.33 31.60
C LEU A 127 -1.48 4.04 31.42
N SER A 128 -2.70 4.13 30.87
CA SER A 128 -3.47 2.94 30.50
C SER A 128 -2.80 2.18 29.37
N PHE A 129 -2.28 2.88 28.36
CA PHE A 129 -1.50 2.28 27.28
C PHE A 129 -0.22 1.60 27.83
N THR A 130 0.51 2.30 28.70
CA THR A 130 1.69 1.74 29.39
C THR A 130 1.35 0.44 30.11
N TYR A 131 0.27 0.44 30.89
CA TYR A 131 -0.14 -0.76 31.61
C TYR A 131 -0.59 -1.89 30.68
N ALA A 132 -1.22 -1.58 29.55
CA ALA A 132 -1.59 -2.56 28.53
C ALA A 132 -0.35 -3.23 27.92
N GLU A 133 0.70 -2.46 27.58
CA GLU A 133 1.99 -2.98 27.09
C GLU A 133 2.67 -3.89 28.10
N ASP A 134 2.73 -3.48 29.37
CA ASP A 134 3.41 -4.22 30.42
C ASP A 134 2.67 -5.51 30.83
N SER A 135 1.33 -5.48 30.84
CA SER A 135 0.50 -6.59 31.33
C SER A 135 -0.09 -7.50 30.26
N GLY A 136 -0.11 -7.06 28.99
CA GLY A 136 -0.83 -7.72 27.91
C GLY A 136 -2.35 -7.64 28.02
N ASN A 137 -2.90 -6.79 28.89
CA ASN A 137 -4.35 -6.64 29.06
C ASN A 137 -4.95 -5.70 28.03
N GLN A 138 -5.52 -6.26 26.97
CA GLN A 138 -6.07 -5.52 25.83
C GLN A 138 -7.14 -4.48 26.21
N SER A 139 -7.91 -4.68 27.28
CA SER A 139 -8.94 -3.72 27.70
C SER A 139 -8.36 -2.34 28.00
N TYR A 140 -7.10 -2.27 28.45
CA TYR A 140 -6.45 -1.01 28.77
C TYR A 140 -6.01 -0.20 27.54
N TYR A 141 -5.82 -0.84 26.39
CA TYR A 141 -5.69 -0.11 25.12
C TYR A 141 -6.99 0.63 24.77
N LEU A 142 -8.16 -0.01 24.97
CA LEU A 142 -9.44 0.66 24.76
C LEU A 142 -9.70 1.76 25.81
N ALA A 143 -9.26 1.55 27.04
CA ALA A 143 -9.30 2.60 28.06
C ALA A 143 -8.44 3.81 27.64
N SER A 144 -7.23 3.55 27.13
CA SER A 144 -6.36 4.58 26.57
C SER A 144 -7.05 5.36 25.46
N ALA A 145 -7.68 4.67 24.51
CA ALA A 145 -8.43 5.30 23.42
C ALA A 145 -9.60 6.16 23.93
N ALA A 146 -10.35 5.67 24.92
CA ALA A 146 -11.47 6.39 25.49
C ALA A 146 -11.03 7.69 26.21
N TYR A 147 -9.95 7.63 26.99
CA TYR A 147 -9.39 8.81 27.66
C TYR A 147 -8.77 9.79 26.64
N ALA A 148 -8.09 9.30 25.60
CA ALA A 148 -7.58 10.14 24.52
C ALA A 148 -8.72 10.87 23.79
N TYR A 149 -9.81 10.16 23.47
CA TYR A 149 -10.99 10.77 22.87
C TYR A 149 -11.59 11.87 23.76
N ALA A 150 -11.73 11.62 25.07
CA ALA A 150 -12.23 12.61 26.03
C ALA A 150 -11.30 13.83 26.16
N PHE A 151 -10.00 13.66 25.98
CA PHE A 151 -9.02 14.74 25.92
C PHE A 151 -9.14 15.56 24.63
N LEU A 152 -9.26 14.88 23.48
CA LEU A 152 -9.27 15.48 22.14
C LEU A 152 -10.59 16.20 21.84
N PHE A 153 -11.74 15.66 22.28
CA PHE A 153 -13.08 16.10 21.91
C PHE A 153 -13.94 16.45 23.13
N PRO A 154 -13.61 17.51 23.88
CA PRO A 154 -14.44 17.96 24.98
C PRO A 154 -15.75 18.54 24.45
N THR A 155 -16.85 18.36 25.21
CA THR A 155 -18.16 18.92 24.90
C THR A 155 -18.12 20.45 24.87
N ASN A 156 -17.35 21.06 25.80
CA ASN A 156 -17.08 22.49 25.80
C ASN A 156 -15.80 22.78 25.01
N SER A 157 -15.90 23.48 23.89
CA SER A 157 -14.76 23.84 23.05
C SER A 157 -13.68 24.69 23.75
N ALA A 158 -14.02 25.40 24.81
CA ALA A 158 -13.04 26.13 25.62
C ALA A 158 -12.06 25.22 26.36
N ASP A 159 -12.43 23.94 26.57
CA ASP A 159 -11.59 22.91 27.18
C ASP A 159 -10.76 22.15 26.16
N SER A 160 -10.84 22.50 24.88
CA SER A 160 -10.05 21.87 23.81
C SER A 160 -8.57 22.13 24.01
N PRO A 161 -7.71 21.13 23.74
CA PRO A 161 -6.27 21.38 23.65
C PRO A 161 -6.01 22.38 22.51
N GLY A 162 -5.14 23.37 22.79
CA GLY A 162 -4.76 24.35 21.76
C GLY A 162 -4.00 23.70 20.60
N PRO A 163 -3.96 24.32 19.42
CA PRO A 163 -3.30 23.73 18.24
C PRO A 163 -1.79 23.51 18.41
N TYR A 164 -1.19 24.15 19.40
CA TYR A 164 0.22 23.99 19.76
C TYR A 164 0.41 23.18 21.05
N ASP A 165 -0.63 22.49 21.53
CA ASP A 165 -0.47 21.59 22.68
C ASP A 165 0.39 20.38 22.24
N PRO A 166 1.59 20.19 22.81
CA PRO A 166 2.50 19.13 22.36
C PRO A 166 1.96 17.71 22.61
N ARG A 167 0.91 17.57 23.41
CA ARG A 167 0.24 16.29 23.69
C ARG A 167 -0.72 15.85 22.60
N LEU A 168 -1.10 16.74 21.67
CA LEU A 168 -2.11 16.43 20.63
C LEU A 168 -1.72 15.22 19.78
N THR A 169 -0.53 15.22 19.20
CA THR A 169 -0.07 14.12 18.32
C THR A 169 -0.06 12.81 19.08
N LEU A 170 0.49 12.79 20.29
CA LEU A 170 0.53 11.57 21.09
C LEU A 170 -0.89 11.09 21.47
N ALA A 171 -1.80 11.99 21.82
CA ALA A 171 -3.19 11.63 22.16
C ALA A 171 -3.92 11.02 20.94
N ILE A 172 -3.68 11.54 19.72
CA ILE A 172 -4.21 10.98 18.48
C ILE A 172 -3.63 9.57 18.25
N ASP A 173 -2.32 9.40 18.38
CA ASP A 173 -1.67 8.12 18.21
C ASP A 173 -2.12 7.09 19.27
N LEU A 174 -2.30 7.50 20.52
CA LEU A 174 -2.84 6.64 21.60
C LEU A 174 -4.29 6.20 21.30
N TYR A 175 -5.11 7.08 20.76
CA TYR A 175 -6.46 6.75 20.32
C TYR A 175 -6.42 5.74 19.17
N ASN A 176 -5.67 6.02 18.11
CA ASN A 176 -5.60 5.18 16.91
C ASN A 176 -5.08 3.78 17.23
N ARG A 177 -3.95 3.70 17.94
CA ARG A 177 -3.35 2.42 18.37
C ARG A 177 -4.18 1.72 19.43
N GLY A 178 -4.77 2.49 20.34
CA GLY A 178 -5.65 1.96 21.37
C GLY A 178 -6.85 1.21 20.80
N ILE A 179 -7.43 1.70 19.70
CA ILE A 179 -8.49 0.99 18.98
C ILE A 179 -7.94 -0.27 18.28
N ALA A 180 -6.87 -0.12 17.50
CA ALA A 180 -6.30 -1.23 16.73
C ALA A 180 -5.89 -2.41 17.62
N LEU A 181 -5.14 -2.13 18.70
CA LEU A 181 -4.63 -3.15 19.63
C LEU A 181 -5.71 -3.66 20.60
N GLY A 182 -6.59 -2.78 21.05
CA GLY A 182 -7.66 -3.14 21.99
C GLY A 182 -8.77 -3.98 21.37
N LEU A 183 -8.94 -3.91 20.05
CA LEU A 183 -9.87 -4.75 19.30
C LEU A 183 -9.16 -5.88 18.52
N ALA A 184 -7.84 -6.05 18.69
CA ALA A 184 -7.12 -7.13 18.05
C ALA A 184 -7.63 -8.51 18.53
N THR A 185 -7.62 -9.48 17.63
CA THR A 185 -7.84 -10.89 17.97
C THR A 185 -6.73 -11.42 18.89
N LYS A 186 -6.96 -12.52 19.61
CA LYS A 186 -5.99 -13.07 20.56
C LYS A 186 -4.64 -13.42 19.94
N ASP A 187 -4.60 -13.74 18.65
CA ASP A 187 -3.37 -14.02 17.91
C ASP A 187 -2.74 -12.76 17.29
N GLY A 188 -3.37 -11.59 17.48
CA GLY A 188 -2.90 -10.30 17.00
C GLY A 188 -2.96 -10.10 15.49
N LYS A 189 -3.55 -11.04 14.73
CA LYS A 189 -3.51 -10.98 13.26
C LYS A 189 -4.63 -10.16 12.65
N GLU A 190 -5.76 -10.09 13.31
CA GLU A 190 -6.97 -9.44 12.82
C GLU A 190 -7.51 -8.48 13.87
N VAL A 191 -8.42 -7.61 13.45
CA VAL A 191 -9.16 -6.71 14.33
C VAL A 191 -10.61 -7.15 14.31
N ASP A 192 -11.15 -7.44 15.49
CA ASP A 192 -12.54 -7.86 15.66
C ASP A 192 -13.40 -6.63 15.97
N LEU A 193 -14.16 -6.17 15.00
CA LEU A 193 -15.03 -5.01 15.08
C LEU A 193 -16.48 -5.36 15.51
N SER A 194 -16.72 -6.55 16.06
CA SER A 194 -18.05 -6.97 16.47
C SER A 194 -18.53 -6.30 17.76
N GLU A 195 -19.85 -6.24 17.93
CA GLU A 195 -20.50 -5.76 19.16
C GLU A 195 -20.05 -6.57 20.38
N ARG A 196 -19.75 -5.88 21.47
CA ARG A 196 -19.34 -6.53 22.71
C ARG A 196 -19.43 -5.63 23.92
N GLN A 197 -19.47 -6.25 25.10
CA GLN A 197 -19.31 -5.58 26.38
C GLN A 197 -17.93 -5.91 26.97
N LEU A 198 -17.25 -4.89 27.47
CA LEU A 198 -15.90 -4.97 28.00
C LEU A 198 -15.84 -4.33 29.41
N SER A 199 -15.00 -4.88 30.30
CA SER A 199 -14.67 -4.27 31.57
C SER A 199 -13.44 -3.37 31.42
N LEU A 200 -13.54 -2.12 31.86
CA LEU A 200 -12.47 -1.12 31.81
C LEU A 200 -12.15 -0.60 33.21
N PRO A 201 -11.01 0.12 33.41
CA PRO A 201 -10.63 0.63 34.74
C PRO A 201 -11.68 1.51 35.41
N PHE A 202 -12.52 2.17 34.64
CA PHE A 202 -13.59 3.06 35.11
C PHE A 202 -14.99 2.40 35.13
N GLY A 203 -15.10 1.10 34.80
CA GLY A 203 -16.38 0.40 34.77
C GLY A 203 -16.57 -0.46 33.53
N SER A 204 -17.65 -0.23 32.76
CA SER A 204 -17.97 -1.02 31.55
C SER A 204 -17.98 -0.15 30.29
N LEU A 205 -17.63 -0.77 29.16
CA LEU A 205 -17.83 -0.23 27.82
C LEU A 205 -18.81 -1.14 27.07
N ASP A 206 -19.94 -0.57 26.63
CA ASP A 206 -20.84 -1.19 25.66
C ASP A 206 -20.45 -0.70 24.25
N LEU A 207 -19.86 -1.60 23.45
CA LEU A 207 -19.41 -1.31 22.10
C LEU A 207 -20.43 -1.85 21.11
N GLY A 208 -21.13 -0.94 20.44
CA GLY A 208 -22.01 -1.23 19.31
C GLY A 208 -21.32 -1.02 17.97
N VAL A 209 -22.00 -1.35 16.88
CA VAL A 209 -21.48 -1.25 15.52
C VAL A 209 -22.48 -0.48 14.63
N ASN A 210 -21.99 0.49 13.86
CA ASN A 210 -22.77 1.08 12.78
C ASN A 210 -22.64 0.21 11.52
N PRO A 211 -23.71 -0.50 11.09
CA PRO A 211 -23.62 -1.45 9.98
C PRO A 211 -23.36 -0.80 8.61
N GLU A 212 -23.65 0.49 8.44
CA GLU A 212 -23.53 1.18 7.15
C GLU A 212 -22.11 1.16 6.60
N GLY A 213 -21.09 1.30 7.47
CA GLY A 213 -19.69 1.30 7.09
C GLY A 213 -19.12 -0.07 6.67
N PHE A 214 -19.84 -1.18 6.93
CA PHE A 214 -19.38 -2.54 6.64
C PHE A 214 -19.72 -3.02 5.23
N SER A 215 -20.09 -2.10 4.36
CA SER A 215 -20.30 -2.31 2.93
C SER A 215 -19.46 -1.35 2.11
N TYR A 216 -18.72 -1.87 1.12
CA TYR A 216 -17.90 -1.08 0.21
C TYR A 216 -18.43 -1.30 -1.22
N ALA A 217 -18.95 -0.25 -1.84
CA ALA A 217 -19.56 -0.31 -3.19
C ALA A 217 -20.54 -1.49 -3.37
N GLY A 218 -21.39 -1.74 -2.37
CA GLY A 218 -22.38 -2.83 -2.39
C GLY A 218 -21.84 -4.23 -2.10
N ASN A 219 -20.57 -4.35 -1.75
CA ASN A 219 -19.92 -5.60 -1.35
C ASN A 219 -19.69 -5.61 0.16
N ARG A 220 -19.80 -6.78 0.79
CA ARG A 220 -19.59 -6.93 2.23
C ARG A 220 -18.11 -6.86 2.57
N LEU A 221 -17.76 -6.16 3.65
CA LEU A 221 -16.42 -6.17 4.21
C LEU A 221 -16.31 -7.24 5.30
N THR A 222 -15.20 -7.97 5.26
CA THR A 222 -14.87 -9.04 6.20
C THR A 222 -13.38 -8.98 6.52
N THR A 223 -12.92 -9.64 7.57
CA THR A 223 -11.50 -9.76 7.91
C THR A 223 -10.77 -8.42 7.87
N PHE A 224 -10.64 -7.81 9.04
CA PHE A 224 -9.97 -6.52 9.20
C PHE A 224 -8.57 -6.74 9.78
N VAL A 225 -7.57 -6.10 9.19
CA VAL A 225 -6.16 -6.20 9.62
C VAL A 225 -5.62 -4.81 9.88
N SER A 226 -4.99 -4.63 11.04
CA SER A 226 -4.35 -3.35 11.39
C SER A 226 -3.17 -3.07 10.47
N LEU A 227 -3.07 -1.83 9.98
CA LEU A 227 -1.93 -1.33 9.20
C LEU A 227 -0.89 -0.62 10.08
N VAL A 228 -1.23 -0.32 11.33
CA VAL A 228 -0.44 0.51 12.24
C VAL A 228 0.94 -0.10 12.56
N ASP A 229 1.02 -1.42 12.62
CA ASP A 229 2.24 -2.17 12.99
C ASP A 229 2.96 -2.75 11.78
N LEU A 230 2.50 -2.46 10.55
CA LEU A 230 3.11 -2.97 9.34
C LEU A 230 4.25 -2.07 8.88
N LYS A 231 5.45 -2.65 8.75
CA LYS A 231 6.57 -1.97 8.12
C LYS A 231 6.57 -2.24 6.62
N VAL A 232 6.28 -1.20 5.84
CA VAL A 232 6.33 -1.27 4.38
C VAL A 232 7.76 -1.52 3.90
N ARG A 233 7.90 -2.39 2.90
CA ARG A 233 9.16 -2.67 2.20
C ARG A 233 8.94 -2.74 0.69
N GLY A 234 9.98 -2.43 -0.07
CA GLY A 234 9.97 -2.54 -1.53
C GLY A 234 9.31 -1.38 -2.26
N LEU A 235 8.79 -0.38 -1.56
CA LEU A 235 8.36 0.90 -2.10
C LEU A 235 9.42 1.98 -1.80
N ARG A 236 9.58 2.94 -2.70
CA ARG A 236 10.53 4.05 -2.57
C ARG A 236 10.08 5.06 -1.53
N ASN A 237 8.81 5.40 -1.59
CA ASN A 237 8.14 6.30 -0.64
C ASN A 237 7.02 5.58 0.08
N THR A 238 6.65 6.10 1.26
CA THR A 238 5.47 5.66 2.00
C THR A 238 4.58 6.85 2.28
N TYR A 239 3.32 6.70 1.96
CA TYR A 239 2.29 7.72 2.12
C TYR A 239 1.36 7.33 3.27
N ARG A 240 1.31 8.19 4.27
CA ARG A 240 0.39 8.11 5.38
C ARG A 240 -0.27 9.47 5.55
N ARG A 241 -1.58 9.51 5.61
CA ARG A 241 -2.34 10.70 5.95
C ARG A 241 -2.63 10.67 7.45
N ALA A 242 -2.01 11.60 8.19
CA ALA A 242 -2.23 11.71 9.62
C ALA A 242 -3.67 12.15 9.92
N GLY A 243 -4.29 11.53 10.91
CA GLY A 243 -5.66 11.77 11.29
C GLY A 243 -6.09 10.95 12.49
N ILE A 244 -7.38 10.82 12.69
CA ILE A 244 -7.99 10.06 13.78
C ILE A 244 -8.60 8.76 13.27
N GLY A 245 -8.49 7.69 14.06
CA GLY A 245 -9.00 6.36 13.74
C GLY A 245 -7.91 5.34 13.46
N ALA A 246 -8.22 4.07 13.53
CA ALA A 246 -7.30 2.99 13.24
C ALA A 246 -7.30 2.68 11.75
N ALA A 247 -6.15 2.88 11.06
CA ALA A 247 -5.98 2.49 9.68
C ALA A 247 -5.98 0.96 9.54
N LEU A 248 -6.89 0.43 8.74
CA LEU A 248 -7.12 -1.01 8.53
C LEU A 248 -7.07 -1.36 7.05
N SER A 249 -6.80 -2.62 6.77
CA SER A 249 -7.12 -3.26 5.50
C SER A 249 -8.29 -4.20 5.68
N ALA A 250 -9.37 -4.01 4.91
CA ALA A 250 -10.55 -4.84 4.94
C ALA A 250 -10.62 -5.74 3.71
N ARG A 251 -10.97 -7.02 3.89
CA ARG A 251 -11.23 -7.93 2.78
C ARG A 251 -12.61 -7.68 2.21
N VAL A 252 -12.69 -7.57 0.88
CA VAL A 252 -13.95 -7.44 0.14
C VAL A 252 -14.47 -8.83 -0.19
N GLU A 253 -15.72 -9.12 0.20
CA GLU A 253 -16.47 -10.28 -0.22
C GLU A 253 -17.42 -9.86 -1.35
N PRO A 254 -17.13 -10.22 -2.62
CA PRO A 254 -17.92 -9.79 -3.75
C PRO A 254 -19.37 -10.29 -3.65
N SER A 255 -20.34 -9.42 -3.90
CA SER A 255 -21.75 -9.77 -3.90
C SER A 255 -22.08 -10.71 -5.07
N PRO A 256 -22.59 -11.93 -4.84
CA PRO A 256 -22.86 -12.89 -5.90
C PRO A 256 -23.94 -12.42 -6.90
N ASN A 257 -24.76 -11.46 -6.50
CA ASN A 257 -25.86 -10.94 -7.30
C ASN A 257 -25.49 -9.70 -8.12
N SER A 258 -24.27 -9.18 -7.99
CA SER A 258 -23.80 -8.02 -8.75
C SER A 258 -22.99 -8.46 -9.96
N PRO A 259 -23.35 -8.06 -11.20
CA PRO A 259 -22.52 -8.30 -12.38
C PRO A 259 -21.08 -7.73 -12.24
N ALA A 260 -20.93 -6.63 -11.51
CA ALA A 260 -19.63 -6.01 -11.22
C ALA A 260 -18.70 -6.91 -10.40
N SER A 261 -19.23 -7.88 -9.65
CA SER A 261 -18.45 -8.76 -8.78
C SER A 261 -17.44 -9.62 -9.52
N ARG A 262 -17.68 -9.94 -10.80
CA ARG A 262 -16.73 -10.72 -11.62
C ARG A 262 -15.41 -9.97 -11.88
N TRP A 263 -15.40 -8.65 -11.72
CA TRP A 263 -14.25 -7.78 -11.93
C TRP A 263 -13.42 -7.54 -10.66
N ILE A 264 -13.90 -8.03 -9.51
CA ILE A 264 -13.25 -7.89 -8.21
C ILE A 264 -12.48 -9.18 -7.91
N PRO A 265 -11.17 -9.14 -7.64
CA PRO A 265 -10.44 -10.32 -7.19
C PRO A 265 -11.04 -10.92 -5.92
N SER A 266 -11.07 -12.25 -5.80
CA SER A 266 -11.66 -12.96 -4.66
C SER A 266 -11.00 -12.65 -3.30
N ASN A 267 -9.80 -12.08 -3.33
CA ASN A 267 -9.02 -11.66 -2.16
C ASN A 267 -8.74 -10.15 -2.18
N ALA A 268 -9.59 -9.37 -2.85
CA ALA A 268 -9.45 -7.91 -2.88
C ALA A 268 -9.45 -7.36 -1.45
N LYS A 269 -8.56 -6.42 -1.21
CA LYS A 269 -8.39 -5.73 0.07
C LYS A 269 -8.44 -4.23 -0.19
N VAL A 270 -9.17 -3.52 0.65
CA VAL A 270 -9.35 -2.06 0.55
C VAL A 270 -8.89 -1.38 1.83
N PRO A 271 -8.33 -0.17 1.74
CA PRO A 271 -7.99 0.63 2.90
C PRO A 271 -9.28 1.16 3.55
N MET A 272 -9.36 1.07 4.87
CA MET A 272 -10.47 1.56 5.66
C MET A 272 -9.96 2.18 6.95
N THR A 273 -10.72 3.10 7.52
CA THR A 273 -10.43 3.63 8.85
C THR A 273 -11.55 3.28 9.83
N ALA A 274 -11.19 2.56 10.91
CA ALA A 274 -12.10 2.31 12.01
C ALA A 274 -12.04 3.46 13.01
N PHE A 275 -13.21 3.99 13.35
CA PHE A 275 -13.37 5.02 14.35
C PHE A 275 -14.34 4.54 15.42
N VAL A 276 -14.02 4.76 16.68
CA VAL A 276 -14.94 4.49 17.80
C VAL A 276 -15.45 5.80 18.36
N ARG A 277 -16.71 6.08 18.13
CA ARG A 277 -17.38 7.25 18.67
C ARG A 277 -17.86 6.96 20.09
N PHE A 278 -17.40 7.73 21.07
CA PHE A 278 -17.83 7.60 22.45
C PHE A 278 -18.87 8.65 22.81
N ASP A 279 -19.93 8.22 23.50
CA ASP A 279 -21.04 9.08 23.94
C ASP A 279 -20.70 9.75 25.27
N ASP A 280 -20.61 11.09 25.29
CA ASP A 280 -20.31 11.92 26.47
C ASP A 280 -19.28 11.29 27.42
N PRO A 281 -18.04 11.02 26.92
CA PRO A 281 -17.10 10.13 27.60
C PRO A 281 -16.70 10.61 28.99
N ARG A 282 -16.62 11.93 29.24
CA ARG A 282 -16.23 12.46 30.56
C ARG A 282 -17.26 12.12 31.62
N ARG A 283 -18.54 12.32 31.32
CA ARG A 283 -19.64 11.97 32.24
C ARG A 283 -19.75 10.45 32.39
N ALA A 284 -19.72 9.73 31.28
CA ALA A 284 -19.87 8.28 31.26
C ALA A 284 -18.79 7.55 32.08
N MET A 285 -17.53 8.03 32.04
CA MET A 285 -16.43 7.50 32.85
C MET A 285 -16.64 7.74 34.34
N SER A 286 -17.23 8.88 34.73
CA SER A 286 -17.59 9.13 36.11
C SER A 286 -18.74 8.25 36.57
N ASP A 287 -19.69 7.94 35.69
CA ASP A 287 -20.86 7.09 35.97
C ASP A 287 -20.51 5.57 35.87
N GLY A 288 -19.30 5.22 35.40
CA GLY A 288 -18.81 3.85 35.26
C GLY A 288 -19.46 3.06 34.10
N ARG A 289 -20.11 3.74 33.15
CA ARG A 289 -20.78 3.11 31.99
C ARG A 289 -20.57 3.94 30.74
N LEU A 290 -19.64 3.50 29.90
CA LEU A 290 -19.34 4.14 28.62
C LEU A 290 -20.04 3.39 27.49
N ARG A 291 -20.58 4.12 26.54
CA ARG A 291 -21.04 3.59 25.26
C ARG A 291 -20.10 4.05 24.15
N GLY A 292 -19.82 3.16 23.23
CA GLY A 292 -19.07 3.45 22.03
C GLY A 292 -19.71 2.80 20.83
N THR A 293 -19.58 3.43 19.67
CA THR A 293 -20.04 2.89 18.39
C THR A 293 -18.86 2.79 17.44
N VAL A 294 -18.60 1.59 16.92
CA VAL A 294 -17.63 1.38 15.85
C VAL A 294 -18.24 1.89 14.54
N GLU A 295 -17.56 2.80 13.91
CA GLU A 295 -17.84 3.33 12.59
C GLU A 295 -16.69 2.95 11.67
N LEU A 296 -16.98 2.55 10.44
CA LEU A 296 -15.97 2.18 9.45
C LEU A 296 -16.10 3.12 8.25
N TYR A 297 -14.99 3.73 7.87
CA TYR A 297 -14.94 4.73 6.80
C TYR A 297 -14.06 4.27 5.66
N ASP A 298 -14.53 4.53 4.45
CA ASP A 298 -13.82 4.33 3.20
C ASP A 298 -12.80 5.47 3.00
N ASP A 299 -11.52 5.13 2.95
CA ASP A 299 -10.43 6.10 2.83
C ASP A 299 -10.43 6.84 1.49
N ASP A 300 -11.03 6.24 0.45
CA ASP A 300 -11.11 6.83 -0.88
C ASP A 300 -12.21 7.92 -0.95
N ARG A 301 -13.22 7.86 -0.07
CA ARG A 301 -14.38 8.76 -0.07
C ARG A 301 -14.40 9.74 1.08
N THR A 302 -13.87 9.35 2.22
CA THR A 302 -14.04 10.10 3.47
C THR A 302 -12.69 10.56 3.99
N ALA A 303 -12.34 11.79 3.66
CA ALA A 303 -11.09 12.38 4.13
C ALA A 303 -11.19 12.92 5.58
N ALA A 304 -12.40 13.29 6.04
CA ALA A 304 -12.64 13.85 7.36
C ALA A 304 -14.06 13.57 7.84
N ILE A 305 -14.26 13.55 9.15
CA ILE A 305 -15.55 13.33 9.81
C ILE A 305 -15.89 14.44 10.79
N GLN A 306 -17.16 14.53 11.19
CA GLN A 306 -17.62 15.41 12.24
C GLN A 306 -17.64 14.69 13.59
N VAL A 307 -16.98 15.26 14.59
CA VAL A 307 -17.00 14.81 15.98
C VAL A 307 -17.44 16.00 16.84
N GLY A 308 -18.72 16.05 17.21
CA GLY A 308 -19.29 17.24 17.84
C GLY A 308 -19.16 18.47 16.93
N SER A 309 -18.47 19.51 17.42
CA SER A 309 -18.18 20.74 16.64
C SER A 309 -16.88 20.67 15.82
N TYR A 310 -16.15 19.56 15.88
CA TYR A 310 -14.84 19.42 15.23
C TYR A 310 -14.96 18.71 13.89
N THR A 311 -14.30 19.24 12.85
CA THR A 311 -14.01 18.51 11.61
C THR A 311 -12.62 17.92 11.74
N VAL A 312 -12.51 16.61 11.77
CA VAL A 312 -11.24 15.91 11.98
C VAL A 312 -10.88 15.04 10.79
N PRO A 313 -9.63 15.10 10.28
CA PRO A 313 -9.18 14.21 9.24
C PRO A 313 -9.12 12.77 9.75
N LEU A 314 -9.41 11.83 8.88
CA LEU A 314 -9.23 10.40 9.16
C LEU A 314 -7.77 9.96 8.90
N GLU A 315 -7.27 9.10 9.76
CA GLU A 315 -6.01 8.39 9.56
C GLU A 315 -6.12 7.44 8.37
N SER A 316 -5.11 7.44 7.49
CA SER A 316 -5.06 6.52 6.33
C SER A 316 -3.62 6.15 6.03
N ASP A 317 -3.39 4.88 5.65
CA ASP A 317 -2.08 4.38 5.22
C ASP A 317 -2.20 3.61 3.89
N PRO A 318 -2.33 4.33 2.76
CA PRO A 318 -2.48 3.70 1.45
C PRO A 318 -1.25 2.88 1.05
N SER A 319 -0.04 3.27 1.48
CA SER A 319 1.18 2.49 1.19
C SER A 319 1.22 1.16 1.93
N ALA A 320 0.83 1.14 3.21
CA ALA A 320 0.74 -0.12 3.95
C ALA A 320 -0.40 -1.00 3.41
N ALA A 321 -1.54 -0.42 3.04
CA ALA A 321 -2.65 -1.16 2.43
C ALA A 321 -2.24 -1.81 1.11
N LEU A 322 -1.54 -1.07 0.22
CA LEU A 322 -1.01 -1.59 -1.04
C LEU A 322 0.02 -2.70 -0.80
N ALA A 323 0.98 -2.48 0.11
CA ALA A 323 1.99 -3.47 0.44
C ALA A 323 1.36 -4.75 1.02
N TYR A 324 0.38 -4.62 1.92
CA TYR A 324 -0.35 -5.74 2.49
C TYR A 324 -1.19 -6.50 1.44
N ARG A 325 -1.76 -5.81 0.46
CA ARG A 325 -2.46 -6.43 -0.67
C ARG A 325 -1.52 -7.29 -1.50
N LEU A 326 -0.29 -6.84 -1.72
CA LEU A 326 0.73 -7.52 -2.52
C LEU A 326 1.52 -8.58 -1.74
N GLU A 327 1.52 -8.52 -0.40
CA GLU A 327 2.24 -9.46 0.46
C GLU A 327 1.74 -10.89 0.25
N GLY A 328 2.67 -11.81 -0.03
CA GLY A 328 2.34 -13.21 -0.33
C GLY A 328 1.50 -13.41 -1.60
N SER A 329 1.34 -12.36 -2.41
CA SER A 329 0.64 -12.48 -3.68
C SER A 329 1.47 -13.34 -4.66
N PRO A 330 0.86 -14.32 -5.32
CA PRO A 330 1.52 -15.11 -6.34
C PRO A 330 1.83 -14.31 -7.63
N LEU A 331 1.52 -13.03 -7.68
CA LEU A 331 1.74 -12.17 -8.85
C LEU A 331 3.22 -12.09 -9.25
N TRP A 332 4.16 -12.21 -8.29
CA TRP A 332 5.60 -12.24 -8.58
C TRP A 332 6.05 -13.55 -9.20
N ASP A 333 5.51 -14.67 -8.74
CA ASP A 333 5.82 -16.01 -9.31
C ASP A 333 5.23 -16.17 -10.71
N PHE A 334 4.21 -15.38 -11.00
CA PHE A 334 3.48 -15.36 -12.24
C PHE A 334 4.30 -14.89 -13.45
N GLU A 335 5.26 -13.99 -13.29
CA GLU A 335 5.98 -13.35 -14.39
C GLU A 335 6.59 -14.36 -15.35
N LEU A 336 7.18 -15.44 -14.84
CA LEU A 336 7.79 -16.49 -15.64
C LEU A 336 6.84 -17.65 -15.97
N ALA A 337 6.00 -18.05 -15.01
CA ALA A 337 5.10 -19.19 -15.18
C ALA A 337 3.96 -18.87 -16.14
N GLY A 338 3.37 -17.68 -16.04
CA GLY A 338 2.31 -17.21 -16.94
C GLY A 338 2.78 -17.06 -18.38
N PHE A 339 4.03 -16.63 -18.59
CA PHE A 339 4.61 -16.55 -19.93
C PHE A 339 4.81 -17.95 -20.56
N ARG A 340 5.25 -18.94 -19.78
CA ARG A 340 5.58 -20.29 -20.31
C ARG A 340 4.39 -21.21 -20.38
N LYS A 341 3.53 -21.24 -19.35
CA LYS A 341 2.47 -22.27 -19.21
C LYS A 341 1.07 -21.76 -19.46
N GLY A 342 0.83 -20.44 -19.39
CA GLY A 342 -0.51 -19.86 -19.47
C GLY A 342 -1.44 -20.29 -18.34
N ASP A 343 -0.88 -20.85 -17.27
CA ASP A 343 -1.62 -21.36 -16.12
C ASP A 343 -1.59 -20.31 -14.99
N PHE A 344 -2.77 -19.87 -14.62
CA PHE A 344 -3.00 -18.82 -13.63
C PHE A 344 -3.99 -19.27 -12.54
N SER A 345 -4.30 -20.56 -12.48
CA SER A 345 -5.28 -21.14 -11.55
C SER A 345 -4.99 -20.84 -10.08
N PHE A 346 -3.73 -20.60 -9.75
CA PHE A 346 -3.27 -20.28 -8.38
C PHE A 346 -3.70 -18.89 -7.86
N LEU A 347 -4.16 -17.97 -8.72
CA LEU A 347 -4.69 -16.67 -8.27
C LEU A 347 -6.08 -16.77 -7.65
N GLY A 348 -6.67 -17.97 -7.59
CA GLY A 348 -7.98 -18.19 -7.00
C GLY A 348 -9.14 -17.46 -7.70
N ILE A 349 -8.88 -16.90 -8.89
CA ILE A 349 -9.85 -16.14 -9.66
C ILE A 349 -10.63 -17.10 -10.57
N GLY A 350 -11.83 -17.45 -10.14
CA GLY A 350 -12.82 -18.21 -10.91
C GLY A 350 -12.54 -19.70 -11.07
N LYS A 351 -13.53 -20.53 -10.81
CA LYS A 351 -13.53 -21.98 -11.06
C LYS A 351 -13.41 -22.37 -12.55
N SER A 352 -13.31 -21.40 -13.46
CA SER A 352 -13.34 -21.62 -14.92
C SER A 352 -12.01 -21.41 -15.64
N GLY A 353 -10.87 -21.37 -14.96
CA GLY A 353 -9.53 -21.46 -15.61
C GLY A 353 -9.12 -20.28 -16.50
N ALA A 354 -9.81 -19.17 -16.53
CA ALA A 354 -9.55 -18.04 -17.40
C ALA A 354 -9.11 -16.80 -16.62
N ILE A 355 -7.80 -16.64 -16.40
CA ILE A 355 -7.21 -15.45 -15.79
C ILE A 355 -6.66 -14.52 -16.89
N ASN A 356 -7.42 -14.31 -17.90
CA ASN A 356 -7.16 -13.25 -18.86
C ASN A 356 -8.32 -12.28 -18.77
N GLY A 357 -8.14 -11.15 -18.11
CA GLY A 357 -9.24 -10.20 -17.93
C GLY A 357 -8.82 -8.92 -17.24
N LEU A 358 -9.79 -8.02 -17.19
CA LEU A 358 -9.70 -6.78 -16.44
C LEU A 358 -10.06 -7.05 -14.97
N TYR A 359 -9.33 -6.42 -14.06
CA TYR A 359 -9.59 -6.49 -12.63
C TYR A 359 -9.54 -5.10 -12.02
N MET A 360 -10.51 -4.82 -11.18
CA MET A 360 -10.54 -3.62 -10.36
C MET A 360 -9.68 -3.84 -9.14
N LEU A 361 -8.75 -2.94 -8.88
CA LEU A 361 -7.93 -2.99 -7.66
C LEU A 361 -8.76 -2.69 -6.41
N HIS A 362 -9.76 -1.83 -6.58
CA HIS A 362 -10.86 -1.56 -5.63
C HIS A 362 -12.19 -1.76 -6.36
N PRO A 363 -13.27 -2.12 -5.68
CA PRO A 363 -14.60 -2.11 -6.28
C PRO A 363 -14.92 -0.77 -6.93
N TYR A 364 -15.69 -0.81 -8.03
CA TYR A 364 -16.04 0.37 -8.83
C TYR A 364 -16.63 1.51 -8.01
N HIS A 365 -16.09 2.70 -8.23
CA HIS A 365 -16.59 3.97 -7.68
C HIS A 365 -17.21 4.83 -8.79
N PRO A 366 -18.50 5.17 -8.72
CA PRO A 366 -19.10 6.11 -9.64
C PRO A 366 -18.42 7.49 -9.60
N ASN A 367 -18.36 8.15 -10.75
CA ASN A 367 -17.75 9.46 -10.97
C ASN A 367 -16.20 9.50 -10.82
N MET A 368 -15.54 8.35 -10.68
CA MET A 368 -14.09 8.26 -10.76
C MET A 368 -13.64 7.70 -12.10
N ILE A 369 -12.68 8.37 -12.73
CA ILE A 369 -12.18 8.01 -14.05
C ILE A 369 -11.30 6.75 -13.97
N PRO A 370 -11.58 5.68 -14.74
CA PRO A 370 -10.72 4.51 -14.74
C PRO A 370 -9.39 4.77 -15.46
N VAL A 371 -8.30 4.38 -14.80
CA VAL A 371 -6.96 4.24 -15.39
C VAL A 371 -6.63 2.76 -15.48
N VAL A 372 -6.49 2.26 -16.70
CA VAL A 372 -6.26 0.84 -16.97
C VAL A 372 -4.78 0.60 -17.23
N LEU A 373 -4.15 -0.20 -16.37
CA LEU A 373 -2.73 -0.55 -16.43
C LEU A 373 -2.54 -1.88 -17.19
N VAL A 374 -1.78 -1.84 -18.29
CA VAL A 374 -1.55 -3.00 -19.16
C VAL A 374 -0.07 -3.36 -19.13
N HIS A 375 0.24 -4.51 -18.53
CA HIS A 375 1.63 -4.97 -18.33
C HIS A 375 2.31 -5.43 -19.63
N GLY A 376 3.64 -5.59 -19.61
CA GLY A 376 4.45 -6.03 -20.74
C GLY A 376 4.66 -7.55 -20.82
N THR A 377 5.58 -7.97 -21.70
CA THR A 377 6.00 -9.35 -21.88
C THR A 377 6.67 -9.88 -20.61
N ALA A 378 6.34 -11.11 -20.18
CA ALA A 378 6.89 -11.77 -18.99
C ALA A 378 6.85 -10.84 -17.75
N SER A 379 5.74 -10.14 -17.56
CA SER A 379 5.52 -9.16 -16.51
C SER A 379 4.16 -9.40 -15.86
N SER A 380 3.91 -8.72 -14.74
CA SER A 380 2.67 -8.85 -13.97
C SER A 380 2.17 -7.49 -13.50
N PRO A 381 0.93 -7.40 -12.98
CA PRO A 381 0.43 -6.18 -12.33
C PRO A 381 1.30 -5.69 -11.17
N ALA A 382 2.02 -6.57 -10.46
CA ALA A 382 2.87 -6.18 -9.36
C ALA A 382 4.00 -5.19 -9.76
N ARG A 383 4.37 -5.16 -11.05
CA ARG A 383 5.34 -4.19 -11.59
C ARG A 383 4.83 -2.74 -11.63
N TRP A 384 3.54 -2.54 -11.42
CA TRP A 384 2.93 -1.22 -11.32
C TRP A 384 2.89 -0.68 -9.89
N ALA A 385 3.26 -1.50 -8.88
CA ALA A 385 3.12 -1.16 -7.47
C ALA A 385 3.73 0.20 -7.08
N GLU A 386 4.91 0.54 -7.62
CA GLU A 386 5.53 1.84 -7.36
C GLU A 386 4.71 3.00 -7.95
N MET A 387 4.24 2.87 -9.19
CA MET A 387 3.38 3.86 -9.83
C MET A 387 2.02 3.97 -9.12
N GLU A 388 1.42 2.84 -8.75
CA GLU A 388 0.17 2.82 -7.97
C GLU A 388 0.35 3.57 -6.64
N ASN A 389 1.44 3.29 -5.92
CA ASN A 389 1.75 3.94 -4.65
C ASN A 389 1.90 5.47 -4.80
N GLU A 390 2.64 5.91 -5.81
CA GLU A 390 2.88 7.33 -6.07
C GLU A 390 1.62 8.07 -6.54
N LEU A 391 0.77 7.43 -7.34
CA LEU A 391 -0.48 8.01 -7.81
C LEU A 391 -1.56 8.05 -6.72
N LEU A 392 -1.71 6.98 -5.94
CA LEU A 392 -2.67 6.92 -4.83
C LEU A 392 -2.22 7.74 -3.60
N GLY A 393 -0.90 7.98 -3.48
CA GLY A 393 -0.35 8.91 -2.48
C GLY A 393 -0.67 10.37 -2.76
N ASP A 394 -1.10 10.71 -3.97
CA ASP A 394 -1.48 12.05 -4.38
C ASP A 394 -2.99 12.27 -4.22
N PRO A 395 -3.45 13.13 -3.30
CA PRO A 395 -4.88 13.32 -3.03
C PRO A 395 -5.69 13.82 -4.24
N ALA A 396 -5.07 14.60 -5.14
CA ALA A 396 -5.75 15.12 -6.32
C ALA A 396 -6.00 14.02 -7.36
N ILE A 397 -5.09 13.05 -7.47
CA ILE A 397 -5.25 11.84 -8.30
C ILE A 397 -6.21 10.87 -7.62
N ALA A 398 -5.96 10.52 -6.37
CA ALA A 398 -6.74 9.54 -5.62
C ALA A 398 -8.24 9.88 -5.52
N SER A 399 -8.59 11.17 -5.51
CA SER A 399 -9.99 11.61 -5.47
C SER A 399 -10.73 11.59 -6.82
N ARG A 400 -10.02 11.42 -7.94
CA ARG A 400 -10.59 11.49 -9.29
C ARG A 400 -10.46 10.24 -10.12
N TYR A 401 -9.48 9.39 -9.80
CA TYR A 401 -9.12 8.23 -10.60
C TYR A 401 -9.24 6.95 -9.79
N GLN A 402 -9.67 5.88 -10.46
CA GLN A 402 -9.66 4.52 -9.95
C GLN A 402 -8.77 3.66 -10.84
N LEU A 403 -7.94 2.82 -10.21
CA LEU A 403 -6.96 2.01 -10.94
C LEU A 403 -7.51 0.63 -11.23
N TRP A 404 -7.42 0.21 -12.50
CA TRP A 404 -7.78 -1.12 -12.98
C TRP A 404 -6.56 -1.78 -13.62
N SER A 405 -6.41 -3.07 -13.51
CA SER A 405 -5.32 -3.83 -14.11
C SER A 405 -5.84 -4.83 -15.13
N PHE A 406 -5.23 -4.87 -16.32
CA PHE A 406 -5.50 -5.91 -17.31
C PHE A 406 -4.42 -6.99 -17.23
N ILE A 407 -4.82 -8.21 -16.87
CA ILE A 407 -3.96 -9.39 -16.75
C ILE A 407 -4.18 -10.27 -17.98
N TYR A 408 -3.09 -10.67 -18.64
CA TYR A 408 -3.16 -11.54 -19.81
C TYR A 408 -1.91 -12.40 -19.95
N ASN A 409 -2.05 -13.53 -20.65
CA ASN A 409 -0.90 -14.34 -21.04
C ASN A 409 -0.12 -13.60 -22.14
N SER A 410 1.03 -13.05 -21.76
CA SER A 410 1.87 -12.26 -22.66
C SER A 410 2.58 -13.08 -23.76
N GLY A 411 2.46 -14.41 -23.75
CA GLY A 411 2.87 -15.30 -24.84
C GLY A 411 1.85 -15.40 -25.97
N ASN A 412 0.57 -15.07 -25.70
CA ASN A 412 -0.49 -15.11 -26.70
C ASN A 412 -0.26 -14.11 -27.84
N PRO A 413 -0.82 -14.35 -29.05
CA PRO A 413 -0.85 -13.35 -30.11
C PRO A 413 -1.34 -12.01 -29.59
N ILE A 414 -0.64 -10.92 -29.95
CA ILE A 414 -0.95 -9.57 -29.48
C ILE A 414 -2.38 -9.18 -29.83
N ALA A 415 -2.82 -9.45 -31.07
CA ALA A 415 -4.17 -9.12 -31.51
C ALA A 415 -5.26 -9.85 -30.70
N LEU A 416 -5.02 -11.10 -30.27
CA LEU A 416 -5.93 -11.85 -29.43
C LEU A 416 -6.05 -11.22 -28.02
N SER A 417 -4.89 -10.87 -27.43
CA SER A 417 -4.86 -10.24 -26.11
C SER A 417 -5.50 -8.83 -26.16
N ALA A 418 -5.29 -8.08 -27.24
CA ALA A 418 -5.92 -6.79 -27.47
C ALA A 418 -7.45 -6.90 -27.67
N MET A 419 -7.93 -7.93 -28.39
CA MET A 419 -9.36 -8.23 -28.49
C MET A 419 -9.98 -8.41 -27.10
N ARG A 420 -9.35 -9.22 -26.25
CA ARG A 420 -9.83 -9.45 -24.87
C ARG A 420 -9.82 -8.18 -24.02
N LEU A 421 -8.79 -7.34 -24.13
CA LEU A 421 -8.76 -6.03 -23.46
C LEU A 421 -9.96 -5.18 -23.88
N ARG A 422 -10.21 -5.09 -25.17
CA ARG A 422 -11.31 -4.29 -25.75
C ARG A 422 -12.66 -4.82 -25.30
N GLU A 423 -12.87 -6.12 -25.35
CA GLU A 423 -14.12 -6.78 -24.90
C GLU A 423 -14.32 -6.57 -23.40
N SER A 424 -13.26 -6.76 -22.57
CA SER A 424 -13.33 -6.50 -21.13
C SER A 424 -13.71 -5.05 -20.82
N LEU A 425 -13.18 -4.07 -21.56
CA LEU A 425 -13.52 -2.65 -21.38
C LEU A 425 -14.98 -2.34 -21.76
N VAL A 426 -15.52 -3.01 -22.77
CA VAL A 426 -16.94 -2.88 -23.15
C VAL A 426 -17.84 -3.54 -22.10
N ASP A 427 -17.47 -4.73 -21.66
CA ASP A 427 -18.30 -5.53 -20.73
C ASP A 427 -18.33 -4.92 -19.34
N VAL A 428 -17.17 -4.47 -18.82
CA VAL A 428 -17.09 -3.85 -17.49
C VAL A 428 -18.02 -2.62 -17.41
N ARG A 429 -18.02 -1.77 -18.44
CA ARG A 429 -18.92 -0.61 -18.48
C ARG A 429 -20.39 -0.99 -18.39
N LYS A 430 -20.81 -2.05 -19.09
CA LYS A 430 -22.18 -2.55 -19.01
C LYS A 430 -22.54 -3.09 -17.63
N ASP A 431 -21.59 -3.75 -16.97
CA ASP A 431 -21.82 -4.37 -15.68
C ASP A 431 -21.88 -3.38 -14.52
N VAL A 432 -21.03 -2.33 -14.56
CA VAL A 432 -20.95 -1.33 -13.49
C VAL A 432 -21.91 -0.16 -13.69
N ASP A 433 -22.28 0.14 -14.94
CA ASP A 433 -23.19 1.24 -15.31
C ASP A 433 -24.09 0.82 -16.48
N PRO A 434 -25.04 -0.10 -16.25
CA PRO A 434 -25.92 -0.61 -17.31
C PRO A 434 -26.80 0.47 -17.94
N GLU A 435 -27.05 1.57 -17.23
CA GLU A 435 -27.86 2.69 -17.71
C GLU A 435 -27.02 3.78 -18.40
N SER A 436 -25.70 3.63 -18.46
CA SER A 436 -24.75 4.57 -19.07
C SER A 436 -24.87 6.00 -18.53
N LYS A 437 -25.05 6.13 -17.21
CA LYS A 437 -25.24 7.42 -16.52
C LYS A 437 -23.93 8.05 -16.03
N ASP A 438 -22.87 7.24 -15.82
CA ASP A 438 -21.60 7.72 -15.32
C ASP A 438 -20.72 8.32 -16.43
N PRO A 439 -20.52 9.66 -16.45
CA PRO A 439 -19.70 10.32 -17.45
C PRO A 439 -18.21 9.97 -17.33
N ALA A 440 -17.73 9.55 -16.16
CA ALA A 440 -16.33 9.18 -15.96
C ALA A 440 -15.93 7.94 -16.79
N LEU A 441 -16.88 7.03 -17.03
CA LEU A 441 -16.67 5.88 -17.90
C LEU A 441 -16.54 6.23 -19.40
N ASN A 442 -16.78 7.47 -19.80
CA ASN A 442 -16.53 7.96 -21.15
C ASN A 442 -15.17 8.66 -21.28
N GLN A 443 -14.34 8.62 -20.24
CA GLN A 443 -13.03 9.30 -20.16
C GLN A 443 -11.90 8.34 -19.76
N ILE A 444 -12.02 7.05 -20.08
CA ILE A 444 -11.06 6.02 -19.67
C ILE A 444 -9.66 6.35 -20.22
N VAL A 445 -8.66 6.25 -19.33
CA VAL A 445 -7.24 6.33 -19.67
C VAL A 445 -6.65 4.91 -19.71
N VAL A 446 -5.89 4.58 -20.77
CA VAL A 446 -5.20 3.28 -20.85
C VAL A 446 -3.69 3.51 -20.90
N ILE A 447 -2.96 2.90 -19.97
CA ILE A 447 -1.50 3.01 -19.87
C ILE A 447 -0.89 1.64 -20.15
N GLY A 448 -0.07 1.55 -21.20
CA GLY A 448 0.56 0.28 -21.59
C GLY A 448 2.07 0.36 -21.55
N HIS A 449 2.68 -0.62 -20.85
CA HIS A 449 4.13 -0.80 -20.82
C HIS A 449 4.55 -1.87 -21.83
N SER A 450 5.60 -1.58 -22.63
CA SER A 450 6.20 -2.55 -23.57
C SER A 450 5.15 -3.14 -24.53
N GLN A 451 5.01 -4.47 -24.58
CA GLN A 451 3.94 -5.17 -25.32
C GLN A 451 2.54 -4.66 -24.96
N GLY A 452 2.31 -4.32 -23.68
CA GLY A 452 1.03 -3.74 -23.24
C GLY A 452 0.67 -2.45 -23.98
N GLY A 453 1.65 -1.67 -24.38
CA GLY A 453 1.43 -0.48 -25.23
C GLY A 453 0.90 -0.81 -26.64
N LEU A 454 1.27 -1.98 -27.21
CA LEU A 454 0.70 -2.43 -28.47
C LEU A 454 -0.78 -2.82 -28.31
N LEU A 455 -1.15 -3.46 -27.18
CA LEU A 455 -2.54 -3.73 -26.84
C LEU A 455 -3.31 -2.42 -26.66
N THR A 456 -2.70 -1.46 -25.95
CA THR A 456 -3.26 -0.12 -25.73
C THR A 456 -3.52 0.59 -27.05
N LYS A 457 -2.57 0.57 -28.00
CA LYS A 457 -2.76 1.17 -29.34
C LYS A 457 -3.96 0.55 -30.06
N MET A 458 -4.18 -0.77 -29.94
CA MET A 458 -5.31 -1.45 -30.56
C MET A 458 -6.68 -1.09 -29.93
N THR A 459 -6.73 -0.35 -28.83
CA THR A 459 -7.99 0.20 -28.30
C THR A 459 -8.43 1.48 -29.02
N VAL A 460 -7.52 2.16 -29.72
CA VAL A 460 -7.71 3.52 -30.25
C VAL A 460 -7.39 3.66 -31.75
N VAL A 461 -7.32 2.56 -32.49
CA VAL A 461 -7.09 2.57 -33.95
C VAL A 461 -8.26 1.98 -34.72
N ASP A 462 -8.43 2.39 -35.98
CA ASP A 462 -9.31 1.73 -36.96
C ASP A 462 -8.44 0.95 -37.95
N SER A 463 -8.54 -0.37 -37.91
CA SER A 463 -7.75 -1.21 -38.82
C SER A 463 -8.40 -1.37 -40.21
N GLY A 464 -9.71 -1.14 -40.34
CA GLY A 464 -10.43 -1.61 -41.53
C GLY A 464 -10.12 -3.07 -41.79
N THR A 465 -9.72 -3.39 -43.02
CA THR A 465 -9.34 -4.76 -43.45
C THR A 465 -7.82 -5.02 -43.37
N ARG A 466 -7.01 -4.03 -43.00
CA ARG A 466 -5.54 -4.05 -43.21
C ARG A 466 -4.81 -5.22 -42.53
N PHE A 467 -5.25 -5.68 -41.36
CA PHE A 467 -4.65 -6.86 -40.74
C PHE A 467 -4.92 -8.13 -41.54
N TRP A 468 -6.13 -8.28 -42.09
CA TRP A 468 -6.48 -9.40 -42.95
C TRP A 468 -5.73 -9.34 -44.26
N ASP A 469 -5.76 -8.20 -44.97
CA ASP A 469 -5.13 -7.98 -46.26
C ASP A 469 -3.59 -8.16 -46.21
N SER A 470 -3.00 -7.90 -45.04
CA SER A 470 -1.56 -8.16 -44.81
C SER A 470 -1.18 -9.65 -44.80
N ARG A 471 -2.18 -10.54 -44.70
CA ARG A 471 -1.97 -12.01 -44.57
C ARG A 471 -2.45 -12.80 -45.79
N THR A 472 -3.46 -12.31 -46.51
CA THR A 472 -4.06 -12.99 -47.65
C THR A 472 -4.66 -12.00 -48.64
N LYS A 473 -4.74 -12.42 -49.93
CA LYS A 473 -5.42 -11.67 -50.99
C LYS A 473 -6.89 -12.03 -51.14
N VAL A 474 -7.34 -13.12 -50.42
CA VAL A 474 -8.74 -13.52 -50.45
C VAL A 474 -9.57 -12.54 -49.64
N PRO A 475 -10.62 -11.94 -50.16
CA PRO A 475 -11.54 -11.12 -49.39
C PRO A 475 -12.11 -11.90 -48.21
N PHE A 476 -12.31 -11.24 -47.07
CA PHE A 476 -12.74 -11.92 -45.82
C PHE A 476 -14.09 -12.63 -45.95
N ASP A 477 -15.03 -12.03 -46.69
CA ASP A 477 -16.34 -12.57 -46.97
C ASP A 477 -16.32 -13.81 -47.85
N LYS A 478 -15.26 -13.97 -48.67
CA LYS A 478 -15.06 -15.10 -49.60
C LYS A 478 -14.11 -16.18 -49.04
N ALA A 479 -13.58 -15.99 -47.85
CA ALA A 479 -12.68 -16.96 -47.25
C ALA A 479 -13.44 -18.22 -46.81
N GLU A 480 -13.01 -19.40 -47.22
CA GLU A 480 -13.59 -20.70 -46.87
C GLU A 480 -13.14 -21.14 -45.47
N ILE A 481 -13.76 -20.59 -44.44
CA ILE A 481 -13.52 -20.88 -43.03
C ILE A 481 -14.86 -21.10 -42.31
N ASP A 482 -14.84 -21.96 -41.26
CA ASP A 482 -16.06 -22.22 -40.48
C ASP A 482 -16.55 -20.96 -39.75
N PRO A 483 -17.84 -20.93 -39.35
CA PRO A 483 -18.44 -19.77 -38.71
C PRO A 483 -17.76 -19.35 -37.40
N GLU A 484 -17.28 -20.30 -36.57
CA GLU A 484 -16.61 -20.02 -35.30
C GLU A 484 -15.25 -19.32 -35.53
N THR A 485 -14.46 -19.87 -36.47
CA THR A 485 -13.17 -19.26 -36.88
C THR A 485 -13.38 -17.90 -37.51
N ARG A 486 -14.44 -17.72 -38.34
CA ARG A 486 -14.80 -16.44 -38.95
C ARG A 486 -15.13 -15.39 -37.87
N ASP A 487 -15.97 -15.72 -36.90
CA ASP A 487 -16.30 -14.80 -35.80
C ASP A 487 -15.05 -14.39 -35.01
N LEU A 488 -14.21 -15.34 -34.62
CA LEU A 488 -12.98 -15.08 -33.90
C LEU A 488 -12.05 -14.14 -34.72
N LEU A 489 -11.84 -14.43 -36.00
CA LEU A 489 -11.00 -13.60 -36.85
C LEU A 489 -11.58 -12.19 -37.07
N ALA A 490 -12.92 -12.09 -37.19
CA ALA A 490 -13.58 -10.80 -37.29
C ALA A 490 -13.28 -9.93 -36.05
N ARG A 491 -13.38 -10.49 -34.86
CA ARG A 491 -13.13 -9.78 -33.59
C ARG A 491 -11.66 -9.42 -33.39
N VAL A 492 -10.72 -10.29 -33.85
CA VAL A 492 -9.27 -10.11 -33.68
C VAL A 492 -8.70 -9.14 -34.71
N MET A 493 -9.14 -9.20 -36.00
CA MET A 493 -8.46 -8.52 -37.12
C MET A 493 -9.16 -7.23 -37.57
N PHE A 494 -10.47 -7.03 -37.29
CA PHE A 494 -11.22 -5.85 -37.69
C PHE A 494 -11.48 -4.96 -36.48
N VAL A 495 -10.50 -4.13 -36.18
CA VAL A 495 -10.46 -3.31 -34.97
C VAL A 495 -11.12 -1.96 -35.23
N LYS A 496 -11.96 -1.52 -34.31
CA LYS A 496 -12.54 -0.17 -34.28
C LYS A 496 -12.13 0.52 -32.96
N PRO A 497 -11.89 1.84 -32.96
CA PRO A 497 -11.53 2.56 -31.75
C PRO A 497 -12.68 2.54 -30.73
N LEU A 498 -12.34 2.40 -29.45
CA LEU A 498 -13.28 2.52 -28.34
C LEU A 498 -13.44 3.99 -28.00
N ARG A 499 -14.58 4.60 -28.34
CA ARG A 499 -14.81 6.05 -28.22
C ARG A 499 -14.71 6.58 -26.78
N PHE A 500 -14.85 5.69 -25.80
CA PHE A 500 -14.75 6.02 -24.39
C PHE A 500 -13.32 5.93 -23.83
N VAL A 501 -12.34 5.48 -24.64
CA VAL A 501 -10.92 5.60 -24.35
C VAL A 501 -10.45 6.91 -24.97
N THR A 502 -10.30 7.92 -24.13
CA THR A 502 -9.99 9.29 -24.59
C THR A 502 -8.52 9.65 -24.47
N ARG A 503 -7.76 8.88 -23.67
CA ARG A 503 -6.33 9.12 -23.46
C ARG A 503 -5.55 7.80 -23.38
N VAL A 504 -4.37 7.79 -24.01
CA VAL A 504 -3.46 6.63 -23.97
C VAL A 504 -2.04 7.07 -23.66
N ILE A 505 -1.33 6.28 -22.86
CA ILE A 505 0.07 6.51 -22.52
C ILE A 505 0.87 5.26 -22.88
N PHE A 506 1.86 5.43 -23.76
CA PHE A 506 2.76 4.39 -24.20
C PHE A 506 4.08 4.49 -23.44
N ILE A 507 4.44 3.46 -22.68
CA ILE A 507 5.69 3.42 -21.92
C ILE A 507 6.57 2.32 -22.52
N ALA A 508 7.75 2.67 -23.04
CA ALA A 508 8.71 1.72 -23.62
C ALA A 508 8.11 0.81 -24.71
N THR A 509 7.13 1.31 -25.50
CA THR A 509 6.34 0.51 -26.43
C THR A 509 7.08 0.26 -27.74
N PRO A 510 7.24 -1.00 -28.20
CA PRO A 510 7.92 -1.30 -29.45
C PRO A 510 6.99 -1.13 -30.68
N HIS A 511 6.58 0.10 -31.00
CA HIS A 511 5.64 0.37 -32.10
C HIS A 511 6.11 -0.14 -33.48
N ARG A 512 7.42 -0.23 -33.70
CA ARG A 512 8.04 -0.77 -34.92
C ARG A 512 8.81 -2.08 -34.69
N GLY A 513 8.54 -2.75 -33.54
CA GLY A 513 9.15 -4.02 -33.16
C GLY A 513 10.31 -3.87 -32.19
N SER A 514 10.78 -5.02 -31.70
CA SER A 514 11.89 -5.11 -30.75
C SER A 514 13.03 -5.91 -31.38
N PHE A 515 14.27 -5.45 -31.24
CA PHE A 515 15.43 -6.16 -31.73
C PHE A 515 15.68 -7.48 -30.97
N LEU A 516 15.21 -7.62 -29.72
CA LEU A 516 15.27 -8.88 -29.01
C LEU A 516 14.31 -9.93 -29.57
N ALA A 517 13.16 -9.54 -30.10
CA ALA A 517 12.22 -10.46 -30.74
C ALA A 517 12.80 -11.13 -31.99
N SER A 518 13.74 -10.48 -32.65
CA SER A 518 14.45 -11.01 -33.82
C SER A 518 15.61 -11.97 -33.46
N ASN A 519 15.97 -12.06 -32.16
CA ASN A 519 17.10 -12.90 -31.72
C ASN A 519 16.74 -14.41 -31.79
N PRO A 520 17.59 -15.27 -32.39
CA PRO A 520 17.37 -16.72 -32.44
C PRO A 520 17.14 -17.38 -31.08
N ILE A 521 17.76 -16.86 -30.00
CA ILE A 521 17.58 -17.38 -28.63
C ILE A 521 16.16 -17.11 -28.12
N ALA A 522 15.60 -15.92 -28.39
CA ALA A 522 14.22 -15.61 -28.06
C ALA A 522 13.23 -16.48 -28.84
N LYS A 523 13.51 -16.76 -30.11
CA LYS A 523 12.72 -17.69 -30.96
C LYS A 523 12.77 -19.14 -30.47
N PHE A 524 13.86 -19.60 -29.84
CA PHE A 524 13.93 -20.91 -29.23
C PHE A 524 12.98 -21.06 -28.04
N GLY A 525 12.80 -19.99 -27.25
CA GLY A 525 11.83 -19.93 -26.14
C GLY A 525 10.36 -20.05 -26.60
N ASN A 526 10.05 -19.65 -27.83
CA ASN A 526 8.70 -19.71 -28.40
C ASN A 526 8.13 -21.13 -28.56
N LYS A 527 8.98 -22.16 -28.68
CA LYS A 527 8.55 -23.55 -28.79
C LYS A 527 7.84 -24.07 -27.53
N PHE A 528 7.92 -23.37 -26.43
CA PHE A 528 7.32 -23.75 -25.16
C PHE A 528 6.05 -22.94 -24.81
N ILE A 529 5.57 -22.06 -25.71
CA ILE A 529 4.34 -21.30 -25.51
C ILE A 529 3.15 -22.13 -25.95
N ASN A 530 2.28 -22.51 -25.00
CA ASN A 530 1.04 -23.24 -25.28
C ASN A 530 -0.04 -22.26 -25.75
N LEU A 531 -0.50 -22.40 -26.99
CA LEU A 531 -1.64 -21.64 -27.50
C LEU A 531 -2.97 -22.22 -26.96
N PRO A 532 -3.96 -21.38 -26.66
CA PRO A 532 -5.29 -21.84 -26.26
C PRO A 532 -5.90 -22.81 -27.30
N GLY A 533 -6.57 -23.89 -26.82
CA GLY A 533 -7.05 -24.97 -27.70
C GLY A 533 -8.04 -24.53 -28.81
N GLY A 534 -8.82 -23.46 -28.62
CA GLY A 534 -9.66 -22.86 -29.66
C GLY A 534 -8.87 -22.30 -30.85
N LEU A 535 -7.66 -21.77 -30.60
CA LEU A 535 -6.76 -21.28 -31.65
C LEU A 535 -6.13 -22.42 -32.46
N ALA A 536 -5.95 -23.59 -31.87
CA ALA A 536 -5.40 -24.74 -32.58
C ALA A 536 -6.33 -25.22 -33.72
N LYS A 537 -7.65 -25.22 -33.48
CA LYS A 537 -8.63 -25.54 -34.54
C LYS A 537 -8.60 -24.49 -35.66
N SER A 538 -8.56 -23.22 -35.30
CA SER A 538 -8.48 -22.13 -36.27
C SER A 538 -7.18 -22.17 -37.08
N ALA A 539 -6.04 -22.59 -36.45
CA ALA A 539 -4.77 -22.76 -37.15
C ALA A 539 -4.84 -23.82 -38.27
N VAL A 540 -5.53 -24.96 -38.04
CA VAL A 540 -5.72 -26.01 -39.03
C VAL A 540 -6.54 -25.49 -40.21
N GLN A 541 -7.59 -24.74 -39.97
CA GLN A 541 -8.43 -24.16 -41.03
C GLN A 541 -7.73 -23.05 -41.82
N LEU A 542 -6.98 -22.20 -41.12
CA LEU A 542 -6.17 -21.15 -41.75
C LEU A 542 -5.01 -21.74 -42.58
N GLY A 543 -4.52 -22.93 -42.18
CA GLY A 543 -3.56 -23.69 -42.98
C GLY A 543 -4.10 -24.13 -44.37
N LYS A 544 -5.41 -24.32 -44.52
CA LYS A 544 -6.06 -24.60 -45.81
C LYS A 544 -6.10 -23.41 -46.76
N LEU A 545 -5.99 -22.17 -46.24
CA LEU A 545 -5.82 -20.97 -47.06
C LEU A 545 -4.41 -20.79 -47.62
N ARG A 546 -3.57 -21.80 -47.51
CA ARG A 546 -2.14 -21.81 -47.89
C ARG A 546 -1.90 -21.44 -49.35
N GLU A 547 -2.74 -21.90 -50.27
CA GLU A 547 -2.60 -21.69 -51.72
C GLU A 547 -2.96 -20.24 -52.13
N SER A 548 -3.66 -19.51 -51.26
CA SER A 548 -4.12 -18.13 -51.49
C SER A 548 -3.33 -17.08 -50.69
N SER A 549 -2.26 -17.48 -49.97
CA SER A 549 -1.51 -16.52 -49.14
C SER A 549 -0.69 -15.59 -50.01
N ALA A 550 -0.71 -14.29 -49.68
CA ALA A 550 0.04 -13.25 -50.40
C ALA A 550 1.56 -13.41 -50.33
N LEU A 551 2.05 -14.27 -49.41
CA LEU A 551 3.48 -14.48 -49.11
C LEU A 551 3.98 -15.88 -49.44
N GLY A 552 3.14 -16.80 -49.96
CA GLY A 552 3.54 -18.19 -50.28
C GLY A 552 3.92 -19.05 -49.06
N THR A 553 3.74 -18.52 -47.83
CA THR A 553 4.08 -19.21 -46.57
C THR A 553 2.83 -19.74 -45.87
N PRO A 554 2.90 -20.86 -45.12
CA PRO A 554 1.76 -21.34 -44.34
C PRO A 554 1.25 -20.29 -43.35
N PHE A 555 -0.06 -20.21 -43.18
CA PHE A 555 -0.66 -19.36 -42.14
C PHE A 555 -0.38 -20.04 -40.79
N VAL A 556 0.62 -19.55 -40.09
CA VAL A 556 0.95 -19.96 -38.71
C VAL A 556 0.41 -18.91 -37.77
N ILE A 557 -0.24 -19.33 -36.67
CA ILE A 557 -0.64 -18.40 -35.60
C ILE A 557 0.64 -17.92 -34.92
N PRO A 558 0.93 -16.61 -34.99
CA PRO A 558 2.16 -16.07 -34.41
C PRO A 558 2.04 -15.99 -32.88
N THR A 559 3.14 -16.17 -32.18
CA THR A 559 3.25 -15.79 -30.77
C THR A 559 3.38 -14.27 -30.63
N ALA A 560 3.34 -13.76 -29.38
CA ALA A 560 3.60 -12.36 -29.12
C ALA A 560 4.99 -11.91 -29.60
N LEU A 561 6.01 -12.76 -29.42
CA LEU A 561 7.37 -12.46 -29.88
C LEU A 561 7.44 -12.41 -31.43
N ASP A 562 6.77 -13.33 -32.12
CA ASP A 562 6.67 -13.27 -33.58
C ASP A 562 5.95 -12.00 -34.06
N ASN A 563 4.95 -11.54 -33.32
CA ASN A 563 4.26 -10.29 -33.62
C ASN A 563 5.17 -9.05 -33.45
N MET A 564 6.11 -9.07 -32.47
CA MET A 564 7.02 -7.96 -32.19
C MET A 564 8.31 -8.00 -33.04
N ASP A 565 8.52 -9.02 -33.88
CA ASP A 565 9.58 -9.00 -34.88
C ASP A 565 9.34 -7.85 -35.88
N ALA A 566 10.34 -7.00 -36.09
CA ALA A 566 10.21 -5.82 -36.97
C ALA A 566 9.83 -6.17 -38.43
N SER A 567 10.08 -7.40 -38.87
CA SER A 567 9.69 -7.91 -40.18
C SER A 567 8.24 -8.38 -40.23
N SER A 568 7.58 -8.58 -39.06
CA SER A 568 6.22 -9.12 -38.95
C SER A 568 5.19 -8.26 -39.68
N PRO A 569 4.30 -8.86 -40.49
CA PRO A 569 3.17 -8.13 -41.10
C PRO A 569 2.28 -7.46 -40.07
N PHE A 570 2.12 -8.08 -38.88
CA PHE A 570 1.32 -7.51 -37.81
C PHE A 570 1.86 -6.15 -37.34
N ILE A 571 3.16 -6.10 -36.96
CA ILE A 571 3.75 -4.86 -36.43
C ILE A 571 3.81 -3.77 -37.50
N LYS A 572 4.13 -4.14 -38.75
CA LYS A 572 4.12 -3.21 -39.88
C LYS A 572 2.73 -2.60 -40.09
N THR A 573 1.68 -3.42 -40.04
CA THR A 573 0.31 -2.94 -40.16
C THR A 573 -0.03 -2.05 -38.97
N LEU A 574 0.17 -2.49 -37.72
CA LEU A 574 -0.17 -1.73 -36.53
C LEU A 574 0.58 -0.40 -36.46
N SER A 575 1.87 -0.36 -36.85
CA SER A 575 2.67 0.86 -36.88
C SER A 575 2.12 1.88 -37.86
N SER A 576 1.57 1.45 -38.99
CA SER A 576 1.00 2.33 -40.04
C SER A 576 -0.40 2.88 -39.70
N LEU A 577 -1.07 2.34 -38.66
CA LEU A 577 -2.40 2.79 -38.26
C LEU A 577 -2.29 4.09 -37.46
N PRO A 578 -2.97 5.18 -37.84
CA PRO A 578 -3.04 6.37 -37.02
C PRO A 578 -3.92 6.15 -35.78
N ILE A 579 -3.64 6.89 -34.74
CA ILE A 579 -4.51 6.99 -33.57
C ILE A 579 -5.80 7.71 -34.00
N ALA A 580 -6.94 7.25 -33.49
CA ALA A 580 -8.24 7.80 -33.84
C ALA A 580 -8.36 9.29 -33.42
N PRO A 581 -9.01 10.12 -34.21
CA PRO A 581 -9.25 11.52 -33.85
C PRO A 581 -9.95 11.68 -32.50
N GLY A 582 -9.54 12.67 -31.71
CA GLY A 582 -10.09 12.94 -30.37
C GLY A 582 -9.50 12.09 -29.25
N VAL A 583 -8.49 11.25 -29.55
CA VAL A 583 -7.72 10.53 -28.54
C VAL A 583 -6.41 11.26 -28.28
N HIS A 584 -6.16 11.63 -27.03
CA HIS A 584 -4.91 12.22 -26.57
C HIS A 584 -3.88 11.11 -26.31
N ALA A 585 -2.76 11.14 -27.03
CA ALA A 585 -1.74 10.11 -26.93
C ALA A 585 -0.42 10.68 -26.43
N HIS A 586 0.24 9.94 -25.56
CA HIS A 586 1.52 10.33 -24.97
C HIS A 586 2.51 9.17 -25.05
N SER A 587 3.81 9.48 -25.16
CA SER A 587 4.87 8.49 -25.23
C SER A 587 5.95 8.77 -24.20
N ILE A 588 6.37 7.74 -23.47
CA ILE A 588 7.49 7.80 -22.52
C ILE A 588 8.52 6.77 -22.99
N ILE A 589 9.67 7.25 -23.44
CA ILE A 589 10.68 6.45 -24.13
C ILE A 589 11.95 6.35 -23.28
N PRO A 590 12.25 5.20 -22.70
CA PRO A 590 13.50 5.00 -21.99
C PRO A 590 14.67 4.81 -22.96
N VAL A 591 15.80 5.45 -22.65
CA VAL A 591 17.06 5.32 -23.39
C VAL A 591 18.21 5.19 -22.39
N LYS A 592 18.97 4.09 -22.47
CA LYS A 592 20.12 3.86 -21.60
C LYS A 592 21.28 4.78 -21.92
N GLY A 593 22.02 5.17 -20.88
CA GLY A 593 23.24 5.95 -21.00
C GLY A 593 22.99 7.42 -21.34
N THR A 594 24.07 8.16 -21.66
CA THR A 594 24.07 9.61 -21.90
C THR A 594 24.29 9.98 -23.36
N GLY A 595 24.34 8.98 -24.28
CA GLY A 595 24.55 9.19 -25.72
C GLY A 595 23.35 9.85 -26.43
N PRO A 596 23.46 10.08 -27.76
CA PRO A 596 22.36 10.60 -28.58
C PRO A 596 21.10 9.73 -28.46
N VAL A 597 19.94 10.38 -28.48
CA VAL A 597 18.64 9.72 -28.32
C VAL A 597 18.27 8.88 -29.54
N GLU A 598 18.49 9.42 -30.74
CA GLU A 598 18.02 8.86 -32.02
C GLU A 598 18.59 7.46 -32.32
N GLY A 599 19.82 7.19 -31.91
CA GLY A 599 20.47 5.88 -32.05
C GLY A 599 20.42 5.03 -30.78
N GLY A 600 19.76 5.53 -29.71
CA GLY A 600 19.72 4.91 -28.40
C GLY A 600 18.69 3.78 -28.29
N ASN A 601 18.75 3.05 -27.20
CA ASN A 601 17.79 2.00 -26.82
C ASN A 601 17.76 1.81 -25.31
N ASP A 602 16.73 1.13 -24.84
CA ASP A 602 16.54 0.81 -23.42
C ASP A 602 17.08 -0.59 -23.02
N GLY A 603 17.70 -1.29 -23.96
CA GLY A 603 18.16 -2.69 -23.83
C GLY A 603 17.20 -3.71 -24.44
N VAL A 604 16.01 -3.29 -24.88
CA VAL A 604 14.95 -4.15 -25.48
C VAL A 604 14.38 -3.50 -26.73
N VAL A 605 14.12 -2.20 -26.69
CA VAL A 605 13.47 -1.41 -27.73
C VAL A 605 14.37 -0.23 -28.11
N GLU A 606 14.56 -0.01 -29.40
CA GLU A 606 15.26 1.16 -29.92
C GLU A 606 14.35 2.40 -29.83
N TYR A 607 14.94 3.57 -29.58
CA TYR A 607 14.22 4.83 -29.56
C TYR A 607 13.34 5.00 -30.80
N LYS A 608 13.91 4.80 -32.01
CA LYS A 608 13.17 4.91 -33.28
C LYS A 608 11.98 3.95 -33.40
N SER A 609 11.99 2.84 -32.67
CA SER A 609 10.87 1.90 -32.61
C SER A 609 9.78 2.38 -31.62
N ALA A 610 10.18 2.99 -30.52
CA ALA A 610 9.27 3.49 -29.52
C ALA A 610 8.66 4.84 -29.89
N HIS A 611 9.38 5.65 -30.66
CA HIS A 611 8.89 6.93 -31.17
C HIS A 611 7.67 6.73 -32.10
N ILE A 612 6.64 7.54 -31.90
CA ILE A 612 5.40 7.54 -32.68
C ILE A 612 4.99 8.98 -32.99
N ASP A 613 4.76 9.26 -34.30
CA ASP A 613 4.33 10.59 -34.74
C ASP A 613 2.91 10.91 -34.28
N GLY A 614 2.63 12.19 -34.03
CA GLY A 614 1.29 12.69 -33.71
C GLY A 614 0.84 12.47 -32.29
N VAL A 615 1.76 12.15 -31.36
CA VAL A 615 1.47 12.18 -29.92
C VAL A 615 1.48 13.61 -29.39
N GLU A 616 0.71 13.86 -28.34
CA GLU A 616 0.60 15.18 -27.69
C GLU A 616 1.85 15.53 -26.87
N SER A 617 2.45 14.53 -26.23
CA SER A 617 3.75 14.68 -25.57
C SER A 617 4.62 13.44 -25.75
N GLU A 618 5.94 13.66 -25.83
CA GLU A 618 6.96 12.62 -25.79
C GLU A 618 8.01 12.99 -24.74
N LEU A 619 8.22 12.11 -23.75
CA LEU A 619 9.27 12.25 -22.76
C LEU A 619 10.31 11.16 -22.95
N VAL A 620 11.59 11.55 -23.05
CA VAL A 620 12.72 10.62 -23.03
C VAL A 620 13.28 10.51 -21.61
N VAL A 621 13.31 9.26 -21.06
CA VAL A 621 13.81 8.97 -19.72
C VAL A 621 15.13 8.21 -19.81
N ARG A 622 16.15 8.63 -19.04
CA ARG A 622 17.46 7.96 -19.00
C ARG A 622 17.43 6.73 -18.09
N SER A 623 16.82 5.66 -18.61
CA SER A 623 16.63 4.41 -17.85
C SER A 623 16.67 3.17 -18.74
N GLY A 624 16.57 1.98 -18.12
CA GLY A 624 16.35 0.71 -18.82
C GLY A 624 14.87 0.49 -19.15
N HIS A 625 14.57 -0.64 -19.77
CA HIS A 625 13.23 -1.00 -20.28
C HIS A 625 12.12 -0.97 -19.22
N SER A 626 12.38 -1.40 -17.98
CA SER A 626 11.40 -1.36 -16.88
C SER A 626 11.32 0.03 -16.24
N THR A 627 10.96 1.05 -17.03
CA THR A 627 10.94 2.45 -16.61
C THR A 627 9.66 2.86 -15.87
N GLN A 628 8.60 2.06 -15.88
CA GLN A 628 7.31 2.40 -15.24
C GLN A 628 7.40 2.65 -13.72
N ALA A 629 8.50 2.24 -13.09
CA ALA A 629 8.77 2.49 -11.68
C ALA A 629 9.78 3.63 -11.44
N THR A 630 10.26 4.32 -12.49
CA THR A 630 11.18 5.44 -12.30
C THR A 630 10.44 6.73 -11.98
N PRO A 631 11.01 7.62 -11.14
CA PRO A 631 10.36 8.87 -10.75
C PRO A 631 9.94 9.71 -11.95
N GLU A 632 10.82 9.86 -12.95
CA GLU A 632 10.56 10.68 -14.12
C GLU A 632 9.37 10.18 -14.94
N THR A 633 9.24 8.85 -15.07
CA THR A 633 8.08 8.23 -15.74
C THR A 633 6.79 8.47 -14.95
N ILE A 634 6.85 8.30 -13.61
CA ILE A 634 5.68 8.47 -12.76
C ILE A 634 5.22 9.93 -12.75
N GLU A 635 6.16 10.88 -12.66
CA GLU A 635 5.84 12.31 -12.71
C GLU A 635 5.21 12.73 -14.05
N GLU A 636 5.69 12.17 -15.17
CA GLU A 636 5.04 12.43 -16.46
C GLU A 636 3.63 11.84 -16.52
N VAL A 637 3.43 10.63 -16.01
CA VAL A 637 2.08 10.05 -15.90
C VAL A 637 1.18 10.92 -15.01
N ARG A 638 1.68 11.40 -13.86
CA ARG A 638 0.96 12.32 -12.97
C ARG A 638 0.57 13.62 -13.70
N ARG A 639 1.52 14.25 -14.40
CA ARG A 639 1.27 15.44 -15.20
C ARG A 639 0.16 15.23 -16.23
N ILE A 640 0.23 14.10 -16.95
CA ILE A 640 -0.78 13.75 -17.97
C ILE A 640 -2.16 13.52 -17.33
N LEU A 641 -2.22 12.88 -16.16
CA LEU A 641 -3.48 12.69 -15.45
C LEU A 641 -4.05 14.01 -14.91
N TYR A 642 -3.19 14.92 -14.43
CA TYR A 642 -3.60 16.28 -14.04
C TYR A 642 -4.22 17.03 -15.20
N GLU A 643 -3.54 17.05 -16.34
CA GLU A 643 -4.04 17.66 -17.57
C GLU A 643 -5.38 17.05 -17.99
N HIS A 644 -5.52 15.72 -17.93
CA HIS A 644 -6.77 15.03 -18.26
C HIS A 644 -7.93 15.40 -17.32
N ALA A 645 -7.64 15.62 -16.04
CA ALA A 645 -8.63 16.04 -15.04
C ALA A 645 -8.89 17.56 -15.04
N GLY A 646 -8.19 18.34 -15.87
CA GLY A 646 -8.27 19.81 -15.87
C GLY A 646 -7.73 20.45 -14.59
N ILE A 647 -6.73 19.82 -13.96
CA ILE A 647 -6.04 20.35 -12.77
C ILE A 647 -4.82 21.14 -13.27
N HIS A 648 -4.71 22.40 -12.87
CA HIS A 648 -3.63 23.32 -13.26
C HIS A 648 -2.73 23.65 -12.08
#